data_119a5a75d582166ec28880d686ea329d
#
_entry.id   119a5a75d582166ec28880d686ea329d
#
_cell.length_a   1.000
_cell.length_b   1.000
_cell.length_c   1.000
_cell.angle_alpha   90.00
_cell.angle_beta   90.00
_cell.angle_gamma   90.00
#
_symmetry.space_group_name_H-M   'P 1'
#
loop_
_entity.id
_entity.type
_entity.pdbx_description
1 polymer ?
#
loop_
_entity_poly.entity_id
_entity_poly.type
_entity_poly.pdbx_seq_one_letter_code
_entity_poly.pdbx_strand_id
1 'polypeptide(L)'
;MRVLCVAEKPSISKAVAGHLSGGQFQTHNTRNQYVKNYAFDFDFGPPYGNCSVTMTCVSGHLTNLDFTAEHKNWSFPPPESLFNAPVISSVYDDKKNIAQNLADQAKYARLLVIWTDCDREGEHIGQEIVDAAKKGNAQIQVKRARFSNVERAHVLSAATRLINLDERQVNAVAARMELDLRIGYAFTRFMTNNLRPLGGPMENLTLSYDRYFRVKNFVPEPFWGIKVTHNRQGKQVVFSWSRYRLFDRMTTIIVYERCLAAKLAKITKVQEKPTRKFKPLPLTTIELQKAATRLLRMSGQQAMTIAETLYNRGFISYPRTETDRFDKGMNLRALVQKQTPDQRWGEFAQGLVNGGFQQPREGRHDDKAHPPIHPITYAAPSVLNYDEGRLYEYVVRRFLACCSEDAKGSATEIDLQYGEEMFSAHGVIVLERNYLDVYVYEKWNDTAELPKFTVGEQFEPTEAMMTEGKTGPPSYLTEADLIALMDANGIGTDATMAEHIQKIQDREYVATIDRSGATGGANDDDDDSSDGTQAGRGGRGRGRGRGRGRGGRGGGGATGRGRGGNVRVFVPTQLGVALILGFDRMNFETSLGKPFLRKEMELKMKAICEGRLTKDIMLRESISQYRQVFMQSQERLSVLKRACREFVFSQPG
;
A
#
# COMPACT_ATOMS: atom_id res chain seq x y z
N MET A 1 -42.89 7.36 12.58
CA MET A 1 -41.80 7.86 13.46
C MET A 1 -40.83 8.72 12.61
N ARG A 2 -40.17 9.76 13.19
CA ARG A 2 -39.14 10.51 12.44
C ARG A 2 -37.77 9.94 12.75
N VAL A 3 -36.95 9.75 11.68
CA VAL A 3 -35.61 9.19 11.73
C VAL A 3 -34.63 10.18 11.07
N LEU A 4 -33.52 10.47 11.74
CA LEU A 4 -32.41 11.21 11.19
C LEU A 4 -31.34 10.21 10.75
N CYS A 5 -31.01 10.18 9.46
CA CYS A 5 -29.92 9.41 8.89
C CYS A 5 -28.77 10.34 8.57
N VAL A 6 -27.55 10.00 8.96
CA VAL A 6 -26.36 10.86 8.75
C VAL A 6 -25.23 10.06 8.14
N ALA A 7 -24.82 10.43 6.92
CA ALA A 7 -23.66 9.85 6.23
C ALA A 7 -22.38 10.65 6.50
N GLU A 8 -21.26 10.01 6.22
CA GLU A 8 -19.96 10.68 6.35
C GLU A 8 -19.71 11.72 5.26
N LYS A 9 -20.19 11.46 4.03
CA LYS A 9 -19.90 12.25 2.82
C LYS A 9 -21.16 12.61 2.04
N PRO A 10 -21.20 13.76 1.32
CA PRO A 10 -22.36 14.17 0.52
C PRO A 10 -22.73 13.16 -0.57
N SER A 11 -21.75 12.49 -1.20
CA SER A 11 -21.99 11.46 -2.23
C SER A 11 -22.75 10.27 -1.66
N ILE A 12 -22.34 9.79 -0.49
CA ILE A 12 -22.95 8.66 0.21
C ILE A 12 -24.38 9.00 0.66
N SER A 13 -24.60 10.19 1.25
CA SER A 13 -25.95 10.59 1.68
C SER A 13 -26.93 10.63 0.51
N LYS A 14 -26.51 11.16 -0.64
CA LYS A 14 -27.33 11.21 -1.85
C LYS A 14 -27.61 9.81 -2.41
N ALA A 15 -26.59 8.95 -2.47
CA ALA A 15 -26.75 7.57 -2.96
C ALA A 15 -27.67 6.75 -2.06
N VAL A 16 -27.47 6.80 -0.74
CA VAL A 16 -28.31 6.10 0.23
C VAL A 16 -29.75 6.62 0.18
N ALA A 17 -29.97 7.95 0.15
CA ALA A 17 -31.31 8.52 -0.01
C ALA A 17 -31.98 8.03 -1.28
N GLY A 18 -31.27 8.00 -2.42
CA GLY A 18 -31.79 7.49 -3.69
C GLY A 18 -32.19 6.02 -3.62
N HIS A 19 -31.41 5.18 -2.96
CA HIS A 19 -31.69 3.74 -2.84
C HIS A 19 -32.86 3.44 -1.89
N LEU A 20 -32.91 4.11 -0.73
CA LEU A 20 -33.96 3.91 0.26
C LEU A 20 -35.30 4.46 -0.22
N SER A 21 -35.32 5.62 -0.91
CA SER A 21 -36.53 6.24 -1.43
C SER A 21 -37.03 5.69 -2.77
N GLY A 22 -36.26 4.76 -3.39
CA GLY A 22 -36.53 4.37 -4.79
C GLY A 22 -36.34 5.51 -5.80
N GLY A 23 -35.53 6.52 -5.47
CA GLY A 23 -35.23 7.70 -6.29
C GLY A 23 -36.19 8.88 -6.05
N GLN A 24 -37.17 8.73 -5.16
CA GLN A 24 -38.17 9.78 -4.87
C GLN A 24 -37.89 10.42 -3.50
N PHE A 25 -37.20 11.56 -3.48
CA PHE A 25 -36.94 12.32 -2.27
C PHE A 25 -37.00 13.82 -2.53
N GLN A 26 -37.34 14.58 -1.50
CA GLN A 26 -37.30 16.04 -1.53
C GLN A 26 -35.94 16.53 -1.05
N THR A 27 -35.37 17.50 -1.74
CA THR A 27 -34.06 18.08 -1.38
C THR A 27 -34.24 19.44 -0.73
N HIS A 28 -33.73 19.60 0.47
CA HIS A 28 -33.70 20.87 1.21
C HIS A 28 -32.26 21.37 1.35
N ASN A 29 -32.06 22.66 1.06
CA ASN A 29 -30.76 23.31 1.27
C ASN A 29 -30.50 23.52 2.75
N THR A 30 -29.23 23.45 3.14
CA THR A 30 -28.76 23.82 4.47
C THR A 30 -27.94 25.11 4.41
N ARG A 31 -27.48 25.60 5.55
CA ARG A 31 -26.57 26.76 5.60
C ARG A 31 -25.18 26.47 5.01
N ASN A 32 -24.84 25.18 4.82
CA ASN A 32 -23.64 24.75 4.12
C ASN A 32 -23.99 24.35 2.68
N GLN A 33 -23.33 24.96 1.69
CA GLN A 33 -23.65 24.76 0.27
C GLN A 33 -23.44 23.31 -0.22
N TYR A 34 -22.56 22.54 0.43
CA TYR A 34 -22.22 21.16 0.05
C TYR A 34 -23.08 20.12 0.76
N VAL A 35 -23.74 20.48 1.87
CA VAL A 35 -24.57 19.57 2.65
C VAL A 35 -26.03 19.85 2.37
N LYS A 36 -26.77 18.79 2.05
CA LYS A 36 -28.23 18.83 1.77
C LYS A 36 -28.95 17.91 2.74
N ASN A 37 -30.24 18.21 2.97
CA ASN A 37 -31.16 17.32 3.66
C ASN A 37 -32.11 16.71 2.62
N TYR A 38 -32.17 15.37 2.58
CA TYR A 38 -33.04 14.62 1.70
C TYR A 38 -34.17 14.03 2.53
N ALA A 39 -35.44 14.39 2.22
CA ALA A 39 -36.61 13.93 2.94
C ALA A 39 -37.39 12.90 2.11
N PHE A 40 -37.72 11.76 2.70
CA PHE A 40 -38.44 10.64 2.11
C PHE A 40 -39.02 9.72 3.18
N ASP A 41 -39.88 8.78 2.80
CA ASP A 41 -40.38 7.76 3.69
C ASP A 41 -39.70 6.41 3.40
N PHE A 42 -39.44 5.63 4.46
CA PHE A 42 -38.80 4.31 4.34
C PHE A 42 -39.24 3.38 5.47
N ASP A 43 -39.47 2.11 5.13
CA ASP A 43 -39.78 1.05 6.10
C ASP A 43 -38.48 0.35 6.54
N PHE A 44 -38.06 0.59 7.78
CA PHE A 44 -36.89 -0.06 8.39
C PHE A 44 -37.19 -1.50 8.87
N GLY A 45 -38.43 -1.95 8.74
CA GLY A 45 -38.87 -3.22 9.33
C GLY A 45 -38.99 -3.18 10.86
N PRO A 46 -39.35 -4.28 11.50
CA PRO A 46 -39.45 -4.35 12.96
C PRO A 46 -38.09 -4.03 13.64
N PRO A 47 -38.08 -3.29 14.75
CA PRO A 47 -39.23 -2.73 15.50
C PRO A 47 -39.67 -1.32 15.05
N TYR A 48 -39.06 -0.74 14.00
CA TYR A 48 -39.23 0.67 13.64
C TYR A 48 -40.37 0.93 12.66
N GLY A 49 -40.61 0.00 11.72
CA GLY A 49 -41.67 0.11 10.70
C GLY A 49 -41.45 1.30 9.76
N ASN A 50 -42.58 1.79 9.23
CA ASN A 50 -42.57 2.91 8.29
C ASN A 50 -42.25 4.24 8.98
N CYS A 51 -41.25 4.96 8.48
CA CYS A 51 -40.71 6.16 9.09
C CYS A 51 -40.55 7.28 8.07
N SER A 52 -40.76 8.51 8.53
CA SER A 52 -40.33 9.71 7.79
C SER A 52 -38.84 9.99 8.07
N VAL A 53 -38.06 9.97 7.02
CA VAL A 53 -36.57 10.02 7.09
C VAL A 53 -36.07 11.38 6.62
N THR A 54 -35.16 11.95 7.38
CA THR A 54 -34.27 13.02 6.89
C THR A 54 -32.87 12.45 6.77
N MET A 55 -32.34 12.38 5.56
CA MET A 55 -30.96 11.96 5.29
C MET A 55 -30.09 13.19 5.07
N THR A 56 -29.00 13.30 5.81
CA THR A 56 -27.99 14.36 5.66
C THR A 56 -26.59 13.78 5.73
N CYS A 57 -25.55 14.64 5.77
CA CYS A 57 -24.18 14.19 5.93
C CYS A 57 -23.34 15.17 6.75
N VAL A 58 -22.21 14.68 7.19
CA VAL A 58 -21.05 15.48 7.59
C VAL A 58 -20.06 15.54 6.41
N SER A 59 -18.88 16.06 6.63
CA SER A 59 -17.79 16.11 5.64
C SER A 59 -16.51 15.66 6.35
N GLY A 60 -16.49 14.37 6.76
CA GLY A 60 -15.47 13.83 7.64
C GLY A 60 -15.64 14.31 9.09
N HIS A 61 -14.56 14.34 9.88
CA HIS A 61 -14.59 14.76 11.29
C HIS A 61 -15.25 16.12 11.52
N LEU A 62 -16.12 16.20 12.50
CA LEU A 62 -16.77 17.45 12.93
C LEU A 62 -15.95 18.23 13.95
N THR A 63 -15.15 17.53 14.74
CA THR A 63 -14.44 18.11 15.88
C THR A 63 -12.93 18.01 15.71
N ASN A 64 -12.23 18.93 16.35
CA ASN A 64 -10.79 18.95 16.49
C ASN A 64 -10.42 18.87 17.97
N LEU A 65 -9.38 18.10 18.27
CA LEU A 65 -8.74 18.11 19.58
C LEU A 65 -7.68 19.21 19.62
N ASP A 66 -7.66 19.98 20.69
CA ASP A 66 -6.69 21.04 20.92
C ASP A 66 -6.43 21.23 22.41
N PHE A 67 -5.36 21.89 22.75
CA PHE A 67 -5.10 22.31 24.14
C PHE A 67 -5.95 23.52 24.51
N THR A 68 -6.13 23.72 25.82
CA THR A 68 -6.72 24.96 26.36
C THR A 68 -5.88 26.18 25.95
N ALA A 69 -6.51 27.38 25.96
CA ALA A 69 -5.87 28.61 25.48
C ALA A 69 -4.52 28.90 26.18
N GLU A 70 -4.38 28.52 27.45
CA GLU A 70 -3.17 28.66 28.25
C GLU A 70 -1.97 27.88 27.69
N HIS A 71 -2.24 26.79 26.97
CA HIS A 71 -1.23 25.89 26.42
C HIS A 71 -0.98 26.09 24.91
N LYS A 72 -1.64 27.09 24.28
CA LYS A 72 -1.47 27.35 22.83
C LYS A 72 -0.25 28.20 22.49
N ASN A 73 0.27 28.96 23.43
CA ASN A 73 1.46 29.79 23.23
C ASN A 73 2.71 28.92 23.06
N TRP A 74 3.53 29.24 22.06
CA TRP A 74 4.74 28.47 21.73
C TRP A 74 5.90 28.68 22.71
N SER A 75 5.94 29.82 23.39
CA SER A 75 7.01 30.17 24.29
C SER A 75 6.75 29.75 25.75
N PHE A 76 5.49 29.67 26.17
CA PHE A 76 5.08 29.30 27.50
C PHE A 76 3.65 28.76 27.53
N PRO A 77 3.36 27.69 28.27
CA PRO A 77 4.23 26.93 29.16
C PRO A 77 5.25 26.05 28.40
N PRO A 78 6.29 25.52 29.09
CA PRO A 78 7.32 24.72 28.47
C PRO A 78 6.75 23.45 27.82
N PRO A 79 7.37 22.93 26.72
CA PRO A 79 6.81 21.85 25.93
C PRO A 79 6.49 20.58 26.72
N GLU A 80 7.23 20.23 27.76
CA GLU A 80 6.98 19.06 28.62
C GLU A 80 5.65 19.11 29.35
N SER A 81 5.10 20.29 29.58
CA SER A 81 3.80 20.47 30.22
C SER A 81 2.65 19.91 29.38
N LEU A 82 2.85 19.85 28.06
CA LEU A 82 1.83 19.39 27.11
C LEU A 82 1.46 17.92 27.28
N PHE A 83 2.34 17.12 27.87
CA PHE A 83 2.03 15.72 28.17
C PHE A 83 0.89 15.58 29.19
N ASN A 84 0.69 16.54 30.06
CA ASN A 84 -0.37 16.54 31.09
C ASN A 84 -1.38 17.70 30.93
N ALA A 85 -1.25 18.52 29.88
CA ALA A 85 -2.13 19.66 29.64
C ALA A 85 -3.59 19.23 29.39
N PRO A 86 -4.59 19.98 29.82
CA PRO A 86 -5.98 19.72 29.49
C PRO A 86 -6.21 19.79 27.98
N VAL A 87 -6.93 18.78 27.44
CA VAL A 87 -7.31 18.70 26.03
C VAL A 87 -8.81 18.96 25.92
N ILE A 88 -9.19 19.78 24.96
CA ILE A 88 -10.57 20.13 24.66
C ILE A 88 -10.92 19.69 23.24
N SER A 89 -12.15 19.21 23.05
CA SER A 89 -12.73 18.98 21.75
C SER A 89 -13.62 20.14 21.36
N SER A 90 -13.44 20.67 20.16
CA SER A 90 -14.25 21.76 19.61
C SER A 90 -14.63 21.49 18.17
N VAL A 91 -15.83 21.94 17.77
CA VAL A 91 -16.26 21.85 16.38
C VAL A 91 -15.41 22.79 15.53
N TYR A 92 -14.91 22.30 14.38
CA TYR A 92 -14.23 23.12 13.40
C TYR A 92 -15.09 24.33 12.98
N ASP A 93 -14.48 25.50 12.79
CA ASP A 93 -15.20 26.73 12.46
C ASP A 93 -16.01 26.63 11.17
N ASP A 94 -15.46 26.01 10.15
CA ASP A 94 -16.10 25.73 8.86
C ASP A 94 -17.23 24.70 8.94
N LYS A 95 -17.29 23.90 10.03
CA LYS A 95 -18.30 22.84 10.25
C LYS A 95 -19.37 23.19 11.28
N LYS A 96 -19.34 24.37 11.89
CA LYS A 96 -20.35 24.82 12.84
C LYS A 96 -21.77 24.76 12.27
N ASN A 97 -21.92 25.15 11.00
CA ASN A 97 -23.23 25.09 10.31
C ASN A 97 -23.73 23.65 10.11
N ILE A 98 -22.82 22.68 9.92
CA ILE A 98 -23.15 21.26 9.78
C ILE A 98 -23.59 20.71 11.14
N ALA A 99 -22.83 20.98 12.19
CA ALA A 99 -23.17 20.56 13.55
C ALA A 99 -24.53 21.17 14.01
N GLN A 100 -24.80 22.44 13.67
CA GLN A 100 -26.07 23.07 13.97
C GLN A 100 -27.23 22.41 13.19
N ASN A 101 -27.03 22.08 11.89
CA ASN A 101 -28.03 21.35 11.12
C ASN A 101 -28.39 19.99 11.77
N LEU A 102 -27.37 19.25 12.23
CA LEU A 102 -27.60 17.97 12.93
C LEU A 102 -28.42 18.15 14.20
N ALA A 103 -28.10 19.14 15.02
CA ALA A 103 -28.83 19.45 16.24
C ALA A 103 -30.29 19.86 15.92
N ASP A 104 -30.51 20.67 14.89
CA ASP A 104 -31.84 21.14 14.51
C ASP A 104 -32.71 19.99 13.96
N GLN A 105 -32.17 19.08 13.13
CA GLN A 105 -32.90 17.91 12.64
C GLN A 105 -33.16 16.89 13.74
N ALA A 106 -32.23 16.74 14.70
CA ALA A 106 -32.37 15.81 15.82
C ALA A 106 -33.53 16.17 16.79
N LYS A 107 -33.90 17.46 16.91
CA LYS A 107 -35.02 17.91 17.75
C LYS A 107 -36.31 17.15 17.47
N TYR A 108 -36.54 16.77 16.21
CA TYR A 108 -37.78 16.14 15.77
C TYR A 108 -37.64 14.62 15.56
N ALA A 109 -36.42 14.08 15.62
CA ALA A 109 -36.13 12.68 15.39
C ALA A 109 -36.13 11.88 16.71
N ARG A 110 -36.69 10.64 16.66
CA ARG A 110 -36.61 9.67 17.76
C ARG A 110 -35.44 8.72 17.60
N LEU A 111 -35.00 8.49 16.34
CA LEU A 111 -33.92 7.57 15.99
C LEU A 111 -32.90 8.32 15.13
N LEU A 112 -31.62 8.17 15.47
CA LEU A 112 -30.46 8.55 14.68
C LEU A 112 -29.82 7.29 14.11
N VAL A 113 -29.67 7.23 12.78
CA VAL A 113 -28.97 6.14 12.09
C VAL A 113 -27.70 6.67 11.46
N ILE A 114 -26.56 6.14 11.87
CA ILE A 114 -25.23 6.52 11.41
C ILE A 114 -24.86 5.72 10.14
N TRP A 115 -24.44 6.41 9.08
CA TRP A 115 -24.03 5.88 7.78
C TRP A 115 -22.61 6.33 7.41
N THR A 116 -21.67 6.15 8.33
CA THR A 116 -20.24 6.43 8.10
C THR A 116 -19.55 5.19 7.51
N ASP A 117 -18.32 5.35 7.00
CA ASP A 117 -17.53 4.23 6.51
C ASP A 117 -17.29 3.18 7.62
N CYS A 118 -17.09 1.91 7.27
CA CYS A 118 -17.05 0.81 8.25
C CYS A 118 -15.66 0.58 8.84
N ASP A 119 -14.87 1.63 9.01
CA ASP A 119 -13.58 1.59 9.68
C ASP A 119 -13.62 2.27 11.06
N ARG A 120 -12.49 2.25 11.76
CA ARG A 120 -12.37 2.87 13.09
C ARG A 120 -12.63 4.38 13.07
N GLU A 121 -12.19 5.05 12.00
CA GLU A 121 -12.43 6.48 11.81
C GLU A 121 -13.92 6.77 11.63
N GLY A 122 -14.62 5.96 10.83
CA GLY A 122 -16.07 6.08 10.65
C GLY A 122 -16.86 5.84 11.95
N GLU A 123 -16.41 4.95 12.84
CA GLU A 123 -17.02 4.77 14.16
C GLU A 123 -16.81 6.02 15.04
N HIS A 124 -15.62 6.63 15.00
CA HIS A 124 -15.33 7.86 15.73
C HIS A 124 -16.11 9.07 15.18
N ILE A 125 -16.18 9.23 13.85
CA ILE A 125 -17.03 10.26 13.22
C ILE A 125 -18.49 10.04 13.59
N GLY A 126 -18.93 8.77 13.67
CA GLY A 126 -20.26 8.39 14.16
C GLY A 126 -20.53 8.93 15.57
N GLN A 127 -19.57 8.82 16.49
CA GLN A 127 -19.68 9.38 17.84
C GLN A 127 -19.77 10.92 17.83
N GLU A 128 -18.97 11.59 16.99
CA GLU A 128 -19.07 13.06 16.85
C GLU A 128 -20.44 13.51 16.34
N ILE A 129 -21.06 12.74 15.42
CA ILE A 129 -22.42 12.96 14.95
C ILE A 129 -23.43 12.78 16.10
N VAL A 130 -23.26 11.75 16.93
CA VAL A 130 -24.09 11.50 18.11
C VAL A 130 -24.02 12.68 19.07
N ASP A 131 -22.80 13.17 19.36
CA ASP A 131 -22.59 14.29 20.28
C ASP A 131 -23.22 15.59 19.76
N ALA A 132 -23.14 15.84 18.45
CA ALA A 132 -23.81 16.97 17.80
C ALA A 132 -25.34 16.84 17.83
N ALA A 133 -25.88 15.65 17.54
CA ALA A 133 -27.34 15.39 17.55
C ALA A 133 -27.94 15.47 18.95
N LYS A 134 -27.24 14.98 19.97
CA LYS A 134 -27.67 15.05 21.38
C LYS A 134 -27.81 16.48 21.92
N LYS A 135 -27.15 17.47 21.31
CA LYS A 135 -27.38 18.90 21.63
C LYS A 135 -28.81 19.34 21.26
N GLY A 136 -29.41 18.72 20.23
CA GLY A 136 -30.80 18.97 19.85
C GLY A 136 -31.82 18.08 20.58
N ASN A 137 -31.47 16.81 20.80
CA ASN A 137 -32.32 15.83 21.51
C ASN A 137 -31.45 14.85 22.30
N ALA A 138 -31.32 15.08 23.60
CA ALA A 138 -30.50 14.26 24.49
C ALA A 138 -30.96 12.79 24.60
N GLN A 139 -32.24 12.50 24.29
CA GLN A 139 -32.85 11.17 24.42
C GLN A 139 -32.95 10.43 23.08
N ILE A 140 -32.29 10.93 22.03
CA ILE A 140 -32.34 10.31 20.72
C ILE A 140 -31.73 8.89 20.77
N GLN A 141 -32.46 7.90 20.25
CA GLN A 141 -31.94 6.54 20.13
C GLN A 141 -30.90 6.50 18.99
N VAL A 142 -29.77 5.82 19.20
CA VAL A 142 -28.69 5.74 18.22
C VAL A 142 -28.54 4.33 17.67
N LYS A 143 -28.46 4.20 16.36
CA LYS A 143 -28.16 2.97 15.64
C LYS A 143 -27.18 3.23 14.52
N ARG A 144 -26.54 2.17 14.05
CA ARG A 144 -25.50 2.16 13.02
C ARG A 144 -25.95 1.27 11.87
N ALA A 145 -25.96 1.77 10.65
CA ALA A 145 -26.11 0.99 9.43
C ALA A 145 -24.69 0.64 8.89
N ARG A 146 -24.37 -0.64 8.82
CA ARG A 146 -23.05 -1.12 8.41
C ARG A 146 -23.07 -1.50 6.94
N PHE A 147 -22.25 -0.85 6.10
CA PHE A 147 -22.19 -1.07 4.66
C PHE A 147 -20.75 -0.97 4.16
N SER A 148 -20.38 -1.80 3.19
CA SER A 148 -19.03 -1.82 2.57
C SER A 148 -19.05 -1.39 1.09
N ASN A 149 -20.24 -1.12 0.54
CA ASN A 149 -20.43 -0.57 -0.79
C ASN A 149 -21.80 0.11 -0.88
N VAL A 150 -21.97 0.95 -1.89
CA VAL A 150 -23.22 1.72 -2.12
C VAL A 150 -24.18 1.04 -3.11
N GLU A 151 -24.08 -0.26 -3.32
CA GLU A 151 -25.06 -1.00 -4.13
C GLU A 151 -26.42 -1.06 -3.42
N ARG A 152 -27.53 -0.91 -4.20
CA ARG A 152 -28.88 -0.81 -3.67
C ARG A 152 -29.26 -1.97 -2.72
N ALA A 153 -28.97 -3.22 -3.11
CA ALA A 153 -29.29 -4.39 -2.30
C ALA A 153 -28.53 -4.36 -0.95
N HIS A 154 -27.28 -3.94 -0.96
CA HIS A 154 -26.45 -3.84 0.22
C HIS A 154 -26.91 -2.72 1.16
N VAL A 155 -27.25 -1.55 0.61
CA VAL A 155 -27.79 -0.41 1.37
C VAL A 155 -29.12 -0.77 2.02
N LEU A 156 -30.04 -1.43 1.30
CA LEU A 156 -31.32 -1.90 1.86
C LEU A 156 -31.11 -2.92 2.99
N SER A 157 -30.19 -3.86 2.82
CA SER A 157 -29.83 -4.82 3.87
C SER A 157 -29.24 -4.13 5.11
N ALA A 158 -28.38 -3.13 4.93
CA ALA A 158 -27.81 -2.36 6.04
C ALA A 158 -28.87 -1.54 6.79
N ALA A 159 -29.86 -0.98 6.09
CA ALA A 159 -30.96 -0.24 6.69
C ALA A 159 -31.87 -1.10 7.58
N THR A 160 -32.07 -2.36 7.22
CA THR A 160 -32.92 -3.29 7.97
C THR A 160 -32.19 -4.06 9.06
N ARG A 161 -30.86 -4.04 9.09
CA ARG A 161 -30.01 -4.74 10.07
C ARG A 161 -29.17 -3.78 10.89
N LEU A 162 -29.84 -2.85 11.55
CA LEU A 162 -29.19 -1.82 12.35
C LEU A 162 -28.52 -2.41 13.60
N ILE A 163 -27.28 -2.01 13.87
CA ILE A 163 -26.48 -2.41 15.03
C ILE A 163 -26.21 -1.22 15.96
N ASN A 164 -25.51 -1.41 17.04
CA ASN A 164 -24.99 -0.32 17.88
C ASN A 164 -23.64 0.17 17.36
N LEU A 165 -23.28 1.40 17.71
CA LEU A 165 -21.93 1.94 17.48
C LEU A 165 -20.91 1.14 18.30
N ASP A 166 -19.71 0.92 17.75
CA ASP A 166 -18.63 0.20 18.43
C ASP A 166 -17.77 1.16 19.26
N GLU A 167 -18.10 1.27 20.56
CA GLU A 167 -17.41 2.15 21.50
C GLU A 167 -15.91 1.83 21.65
N ARG A 168 -15.48 0.57 21.41
CA ARG A 168 -14.08 0.19 21.49
C ARG A 168 -13.29 0.82 20.35
N GLN A 169 -13.83 0.79 19.14
CA GLN A 169 -13.22 1.44 17.98
C GLN A 169 -13.19 2.96 18.15
N VAL A 170 -14.27 3.56 18.64
CA VAL A 170 -14.32 4.98 18.99
C VAL A 170 -13.19 5.34 19.97
N ASN A 171 -13.04 4.57 21.05
CA ASN A 171 -12.03 4.80 22.08
C ASN A 171 -10.60 4.61 21.56
N ALA A 172 -10.36 3.68 20.65
CA ALA A 172 -9.05 3.46 20.03
C ALA A 172 -8.61 4.68 19.21
N VAL A 173 -9.50 5.23 18.38
CA VAL A 173 -9.22 6.45 17.59
C VAL A 173 -9.04 7.67 18.50
N ALA A 174 -9.92 7.85 19.49
CA ALA A 174 -9.81 8.95 20.46
C ALA A 174 -8.48 8.91 21.22
N ALA A 175 -8.01 7.72 21.62
CA ALA A 175 -6.70 7.54 22.25
C ALA A 175 -5.55 7.96 21.33
N ARG A 176 -5.60 7.53 20.06
CA ARG A 176 -4.58 7.90 19.06
C ARG A 176 -4.55 9.41 18.83
N MET A 177 -5.71 10.03 18.59
CA MET A 177 -5.79 11.47 18.33
C MET A 177 -5.23 12.29 19.49
N GLU A 178 -5.53 11.91 20.73
CA GLU A 178 -5.02 12.58 21.92
C GLU A 178 -3.50 12.39 22.07
N LEU A 179 -3.01 11.17 21.84
CA LEU A 179 -1.58 10.86 21.92
C LEU A 179 -0.79 11.60 20.84
N ASP A 180 -1.28 11.57 19.58
CA ASP A 180 -0.67 12.27 18.45
C ASP A 180 -0.63 13.80 18.69
N LEU A 181 -1.68 14.38 19.28
CA LEU A 181 -1.71 15.79 19.68
C LEU A 181 -0.61 16.10 20.70
N ARG A 182 -0.55 15.36 21.79
CA ARG A 182 0.40 15.61 22.88
C ARG A 182 1.84 15.46 22.42
N ILE A 183 2.17 14.35 21.79
CA ILE A 183 3.51 14.05 21.29
C ILE A 183 3.89 15.03 20.18
N GLY A 184 3.02 15.20 19.20
CA GLY A 184 3.26 16.06 18.05
C GLY A 184 3.58 17.50 18.46
N TYR A 185 2.77 18.09 19.34
CA TYR A 185 3.01 19.45 19.81
C TYR A 185 4.22 19.57 20.73
N ALA A 186 4.43 18.63 21.66
CA ALA A 186 5.58 18.69 22.57
C ALA A 186 6.90 18.63 21.80
N PHE A 187 7.08 17.63 20.93
CA PHE A 187 8.29 17.48 20.14
C PHE A 187 8.45 18.58 19.08
N THR A 188 7.38 19.01 18.42
CA THR A 188 7.44 20.11 17.44
C THR A 188 7.89 21.40 18.09
N ARG A 189 7.34 21.79 19.26
CA ARG A 189 7.78 22.97 20.00
C ARG A 189 9.22 22.84 20.48
N PHE A 190 9.59 21.68 21.01
CA PHE A 190 10.97 21.40 21.44
C PHE A 190 11.95 21.58 20.28
N MET A 191 11.67 20.97 19.13
CA MET A 191 12.50 21.07 17.94
C MET A 191 12.57 22.50 17.42
N THR A 192 11.43 23.15 17.23
CA THR A 192 11.35 24.51 16.69
C THR A 192 12.05 25.52 17.60
N ASN A 193 11.86 25.45 18.91
CA ASN A 193 12.47 26.39 19.86
C ASN A 193 13.98 26.23 19.97
N ASN A 194 14.51 25.01 19.77
CA ASN A 194 15.92 24.69 19.98
C ASN A 194 16.75 24.58 18.70
N LEU A 195 16.11 24.29 17.56
CA LEU A 195 16.77 23.99 16.29
C LEU A 195 16.32 24.91 15.14
N ARG A 196 15.79 26.12 15.45
CA ARG A 196 15.42 27.06 14.38
C ARG A 196 16.56 27.19 13.37
N PRO A 197 16.32 26.93 12.08
CA PRO A 197 15.08 26.84 11.29
C PRO A 197 14.56 25.40 11.03
N LEU A 198 14.90 24.42 11.84
CA LEU A 198 14.71 22.99 11.57
C LEU A 198 13.45 22.44 12.28
N GLY A 199 12.27 22.78 11.84
CA GLY A 199 11.03 22.33 12.47
C GLY A 199 10.32 21.18 11.76
N GLY A 200 9.89 20.13 12.49
CA GLY A 200 8.93 19.12 12.04
C GLY A 200 9.00 17.77 12.75
N PRO A 201 7.91 16.98 12.83
CA PRO A 201 7.89 15.64 13.43
C PRO A 201 8.55 14.58 12.54
N MET A 202 9.10 13.52 13.16
CA MET A 202 10.16 12.65 12.63
C MET A 202 9.75 11.20 12.33
N GLU A 203 8.50 10.92 12.20
CA GLU A 203 8.03 9.54 12.00
C GLU A 203 8.36 9.04 10.58
N ASN A 204 8.84 7.81 10.45
CA ASN A 204 9.10 7.06 9.19
C ASN A 204 10.38 7.40 8.39
N LEU A 205 11.25 8.25 8.88
CA LEU A 205 12.49 8.63 8.17
C LEU A 205 13.58 7.53 8.18
N THR A 206 13.61 6.73 9.24
CA THR A 206 14.70 5.77 9.52
C THR A 206 14.87 4.69 8.47
N LEU A 207 13.78 4.16 7.91
CA LEU A 207 13.86 3.09 6.91
C LEU A 207 14.60 3.54 5.64
N SER A 208 14.36 4.76 5.19
CA SER A 208 15.07 5.35 4.04
C SER A 208 16.53 5.67 4.37
N TYR A 209 16.81 6.07 5.60
CA TYR A 209 18.15 6.38 6.10
C TYR A 209 19.05 5.14 6.12
N ASP A 210 18.63 4.04 6.73
CA ASP A 210 19.43 2.81 6.82
C ASP A 210 19.79 2.29 5.43
N ARG A 211 18.84 2.29 4.50
CA ARG A 211 19.07 1.89 3.11
C ARG A 211 20.07 2.83 2.42
N TYR A 212 19.96 4.14 2.61
CA TYR A 212 20.86 5.13 2.02
C TYR A 212 22.32 4.89 2.42
N PHE A 213 22.59 4.69 3.71
CA PHE A 213 23.95 4.44 4.17
C PHE A 213 24.49 3.07 3.76
N ARG A 214 23.66 2.07 3.65
CA ARG A 214 24.05 0.77 3.07
C ARG A 214 24.47 0.90 1.62
N VAL A 215 23.83 1.78 0.86
CA VAL A 215 24.22 2.09 -0.53
C VAL A 215 25.50 2.92 -0.57
N LYS A 216 25.55 4.00 0.22
CA LYS A 216 26.66 4.97 0.21
C LYS A 216 28.00 4.37 0.69
N ASN A 217 27.93 3.51 1.71
CA ASN A 217 29.12 2.90 2.32
C ASN A 217 29.44 1.52 1.74
N PHE A 218 28.77 1.14 0.65
CA PHE A 218 28.99 -0.15 0.03
C PHE A 218 30.35 -0.21 -0.64
N VAL A 219 31.12 -1.26 -0.35
CA VAL A 219 32.40 -1.55 -0.98
C VAL A 219 32.24 -2.73 -1.92
N PRO A 220 32.38 -2.55 -3.25
CA PRO A 220 32.26 -3.64 -4.20
C PRO A 220 33.39 -4.66 -4.03
N GLU A 221 33.03 -5.94 -3.94
CA GLU A 221 33.97 -7.07 -3.90
C GLU A 221 33.97 -7.78 -5.25
N PRO A 222 35.12 -8.11 -5.85
CA PRO A 222 35.19 -8.91 -7.06
C PRO A 222 34.81 -10.35 -6.77
N PHE A 223 34.17 -11.00 -7.71
CA PHE A 223 33.86 -12.43 -7.65
C PHE A 223 34.04 -13.08 -9.02
N TRP A 224 34.24 -14.40 -9.01
CA TRP A 224 34.44 -15.20 -10.21
C TRP A 224 33.49 -16.40 -10.18
N GLY A 225 33.05 -16.78 -11.35
CA GLY A 225 32.18 -17.94 -11.56
C GLY A 225 32.61 -18.73 -12.78
N ILE A 226 32.04 -19.91 -12.96
CA ILE A 226 32.24 -20.75 -14.15
C ILE A 226 30.90 -20.87 -14.87
N LYS A 227 30.92 -20.61 -16.18
CA LYS A 227 29.77 -20.74 -17.06
C LYS A 227 30.07 -21.80 -18.10
N VAL A 228 29.20 -22.79 -18.24
CA VAL A 228 29.30 -23.83 -19.27
C VAL A 228 28.15 -23.68 -20.24
N THR A 229 28.45 -23.72 -21.54
CA THR A 229 27.47 -23.57 -22.61
C THR A 229 27.56 -24.75 -23.57
N HIS A 230 26.45 -25.31 -23.98
CA HIS A 230 26.38 -26.36 -24.97
C HIS A 230 25.32 -26.06 -26.03
N ASN A 231 25.71 -26.18 -27.30
CA ASN A 231 24.80 -26.00 -28.43
C ASN A 231 24.27 -27.35 -28.88
N ARG A 232 22.94 -27.52 -28.85
CA ARG A 232 22.27 -28.76 -29.25
C ARG A 232 21.01 -28.47 -30.05
N GLN A 233 20.85 -29.10 -31.18
CA GLN A 233 19.68 -28.94 -32.07
C GLN A 233 19.37 -27.46 -32.41
N GLY A 234 20.41 -26.65 -32.60
CA GLY A 234 20.28 -25.22 -32.89
C GLY A 234 19.90 -24.35 -31.69
N LYS A 235 19.77 -24.92 -30.48
CA LYS A 235 19.50 -24.20 -29.24
C LYS A 235 20.75 -24.16 -28.37
N GLN A 236 21.05 -23.00 -27.81
CA GLN A 236 22.12 -22.82 -26.86
C GLN A 236 21.61 -23.03 -25.41
N VAL A 237 22.20 -23.98 -24.71
CA VAL A 237 21.91 -24.25 -23.30
C VAL A 237 23.03 -23.72 -22.45
N VAL A 238 22.68 -22.90 -21.43
CA VAL A 238 23.61 -22.36 -20.45
C VAL A 238 23.43 -23.14 -19.15
N PHE A 239 24.50 -23.75 -18.70
CA PHE A 239 24.56 -24.42 -17.41
C PHE A 239 25.21 -23.51 -16.39
N SER A 240 24.45 -23.18 -15.34
CA SER A 240 24.89 -22.34 -14.23
C SER A 240 25.64 -23.18 -13.20
N TRP A 241 26.75 -22.67 -12.72
CA TRP A 241 27.55 -23.34 -11.70
C TRP A 241 26.84 -23.43 -10.36
N SER A 242 26.80 -24.60 -9.71
CA SER A 242 26.07 -24.83 -8.47
C SER A 242 26.62 -24.05 -7.27
N ARG A 243 27.91 -23.66 -7.31
CA ARG A 243 28.49 -22.77 -6.30
C ARG A 243 28.19 -21.29 -6.55
N TYR A 244 27.52 -20.95 -7.67
CA TYR A 244 27.24 -19.59 -8.13
C TYR A 244 28.49 -18.76 -8.41
N ARG A 245 29.29 -18.45 -7.37
CA ARG A 245 30.48 -17.60 -7.42
C ARG A 245 31.42 -17.86 -6.25
N LEU A 246 32.69 -17.57 -6.43
CA LEU A 246 33.71 -17.50 -5.39
C LEU A 246 34.34 -16.11 -5.36
N PHE A 247 34.81 -15.69 -4.19
CA PHE A 247 35.52 -14.41 -4.00
C PHE A 247 37.03 -14.54 -4.08
N ASP A 248 37.54 -15.74 -4.35
CA ASP A 248 38.95 -16.00 -4.58
C ASP A 248 39.19 -16.45 -6.02
N ARG A 249 40.00 -15.65 -6.76
CA ARG A 249 40.29 -15.87 -8.16
C ARG A 249 41.12 -17.13 -8.40
N MET A 250 42.13 -17.38 -7.53
CA MET A 250 43.03 -18.54 -7.72
C MET A 250 42.30 -19.86 -7.52
N THR A 251 41.47 -19.95 -6.50
CA THR A 251 40.61 -21.11 -6.27
C THR A 251 39.68 -21.35 -7.46
N THR A 252 39.11 -20.28 -8.03
CA THR A 252 38.23 -20.41 -9.21
C THR A 252 39.00 -20.90 -10.44
N ILE A 253 40.23 -20.40 -10.67
CA ILE A 253 41.09 -20.86 -11.78
C ILE A 253 41.41 -22.36 -11.61
N ILE A 254 41.83 -22.81 -10.42
CA ILE A 254 42.15 -24.22 -10.18
C ILE A 254 40.96 -25.11 -10.46
N VAL A 255 39.78 -24.73 -9.99
CA VAL A 255 38.53 -25.48 -10.22
C VAL A 255 38.18 -25.49 -11.73
N TYR A 256 38.32 -24.35 -12.40
CA TYR A 256 38.08 -24.22 -13.83
C TYR A 256 39.01 -25.09 -14.68
N GLU A 257 40.32 -25.09 -14.36
CA GLU A 257 41.31 -25.95 -15.04
C GLU A 257 41.01 -27.44 -14.86
N ARG A 258 40.56 -27.86 -13.67
CA ARG A 258 40.11 -29.25 -13.43
C ARG A 258 38.88 -29.61 -14.27
N CYS A 259 37.94 -28.69 -14.46
CA CYS A 259 36.83 -28.89 -15.39
C CYS A 259 37.33 -29.09 -16.81
N LEU A 260 38.22 -28.23 -17.32
CA LEU A 260 38.78 -28.34 -18.68
C LEU A 260 39.58 -29.64 -18.88
N ALA A 261 40.33 -30.08 -17.88
CA ALA A 261 41.10 -31.33 -17.91
C ALA A 261 40.21 -32.57 -18.06
N ALA A 262 38.98 -32.51 -17.57
CA ALA A 262 38.01 -33.61 -17.71
C ALA A 262 37.49 -33.80 -19.13
N LYS A 263 37.59 -32.78 -20.01
CA LYS A 263 37.12 -32.72 -21.42
C LYS A 263 35.64 -32.96 -21.61
N LEU A 264 35.11 -34.04 -21.05
CA LEU A 264 33.69 -34.45 -21.21
C LEU A 264 32.90 -34.05 -19.94
N ALA A 265 31.75 -33.48 -20.17
CA ALA A 265 30.73 -33.25 -19.18
C ALA A 265 29.67 -34.35 -19.23
N LYS A 266 29.12 -34.78 -18.11
CA LYS A 266 28.16 -35.88 -17.98
C LYS A 266 26.85 -35.38 -17.38
N ILE A 267 25.73 -35.72 -17.99
CA ILE A 267 24.40 -35.50 -17.44
C ILE A 267 24.16 -36.48 -16.28
N THR A 268 23.94 -35.94 -15.10
CA THR A 268 23.70 -36.75 -13.88
C THR A 268 22.22 -36.90 -13.56
N LYS A 269 21.41 -35.89 -13.93
CA LYS A 269 19.98 -35.87 -13.66
C LYS A 269 19.25 -35.14 -14.78
N VAL A 270 18.09 -35.65 -15.16
CA VAL A 270 17.09 -34.96 -15.99
C VAL A 270 15.75 -35.17 -15.32
N GLN A 271 15.10 -34.06 -14.95
CA GLN A 271 13.81 -34.13 -14.26
C GLN A 271 12.83 -33.13 -14.89
N GLU A 272 11.69 -33.67 -15.32
CA GLU A 272 10.53 -32.87 -15.74
C GLU A 272 9.49 -32.92 -14.64
N LYS A 273 8.96 -31.76 -14.28
CA LYS A 273 7.92 -31.61 -13.25
C LYS A 273 6.83 -30.67 -13.74
N PRO A 274 5.54 -31.01 -13.53
CA PRO A 274 4.50 -30.02 -13.68
C PRO A 274 4.74 -28.88 -12.70
N THR A 275 4.67 -27.65 -13.20
CA THR A 275 4.81 -26.44 -12.39
C THR A 275 3.56 -25.56 -12.53
N ARG A 276 3.29 -24.75 -11.55
CA ARG A 276 2.15 -23.83 -11.55
C ARG A 276 2.62 -22.46 -11.10
N LYS A 277 2.08 -21.42 -11.75
CA LYS A 277 2.16 -20.07 -11.24
C LYS A 277 0.79 -19.72 -10.65
N PHE A 278 0.78 -19.47 -9.36
CA PHE A 278 -0.47 -19.25 -8.64
C PHE A 278 -1.11 -17.92 -9.04
N LYS A 279 -2.42 -17.96 -9.27
CA LYS A 279 -3.23 -16.75 -9.44
C LYS A 279 -3.10 -15.84 -8.20
N PRO A 280 -3.26 -14.52 -8.36
CA PRO A 280 -3.09 -13.58 -7.25
C PRO A 280 -4.11 -13.81 -6.13
N LEU A 281 -3.76 -13.37 -4.91
CA LEU A 281 -4.70 -13.24 -3.81
C LEU A 281 -5.66 -12.06 -4.06
N PRO A 282 -6.86 -12.07 -3.46
CA PRO A 282 -7.74 -10.92 -3.46
C PRO A 282 -7.03 -9.65 -2.99
N LEU A 283 -7.45 -8.50 -3.51
CA LEU A 283 -6.73 -7.24 -3.42
C LEU A 283 -6.98 -6.53 -2.08
N THR A 284 -5.91 -6.26 -1.34
CA THR A 284 -5.91 -5.41 -0.13
C THR A 284 -5.46 -3.98 -0.47
N THR A 285 -5.63 -3.04 0.45
CA THR A 285 -5.17 -1.65 0.31
C THR A 285 -3.67 -1.55 0.09
N ILE A 286 -2.89 -2.31 0.86
CA ILE A 286 -1.42 -2.33 0.76
C ILE A 286 -0.98 -2.83 -0.63
N GLU A 287 -1.57 -3.92 -1.11
CA GLU A 287 -1.27 -4.44 -2.45
C GLU A 287 -1.72 -3.47 -3.56
N LEU A 288 -2.85 -2.76 -3.39
CA LEU A 288 -3.28 -1.72 -4.33
C LEU A 288 -2.25 -0.58 -4.40
N GLN A 289 -1.79 -0.07 -3.27
CA GLN A 289 -0.79 1.00 -3.21
C GLN A 289 0.54 0.57 -3.84
N LYS A 290 1.05 -0.63 -3.50
CA LYS A 290 2.27 -1.20 -4.09
C LYS A 290 2.15 -1.37 -5.60
N ALA A 291 1.03 -1.89 -6.07
CA ALA A 291 0.78 -2.06 -7.50
C ALA A 291 0.63 -0.72 -8.23
N ALA A 292 -0.04 0.25 -7.64
CA ALA A 292 -0.20 1.59 -8.22
C ALA A 292 1.16 2.26 -8.43
N THR A 293 2.07 2.15 -7.47
CA THR A 293 3.41 2.74 -7.59
C THR A 293 4.29 2.00 -8.61
N ARG A 294 4.29 0.66 -8.60
CA ARG A 294 5.13 -0.17 -9.50
C ARG A 294 4.61 -0.18 -10.94
N LEU A 295 3.31 -0.39 -11.13
CA LEU A 295 2.69 -0.70 -12.42
C LEU A 295 2.00 0.49 -13.05
N LEU A 296 1.31 1.30 -12.25
CA LEU A 296 0.53 2.44 -12.73
C LEU A 296 1.28 3.78 -12.61
N ARG A 297 2.44 3.80 -11.94
CA ARG A 297 3.26 5.01 -11.73
C ARG A 297 2.46 6.17 -11.10
N MET A 298 1.63 5.81 -10.14
CA MET A 298 0.88 6.71 -9.28
C MET A 298 1.47 6.62 -7.87
N SER A 299 1.54 7.72 -7.12
CA SER A 299 1.88 7.64 -5.70
C SER A 299 0.77 6.89 -4.93
N GLY A 300 1.12 6.29 -3.80
CA GLY A 300 0.15 5.62 -2.94
C GLY A 300 -0.99 6.55 -2.54
N GLN A 301 -0.69 7.81 -2.22
CA GLN A 301 -1.68 8.83 -1.88
C GLN A 301 -2.62 9.15 -3.05
N GLN A 302 -2.08 9.30 -4.26
CA GLN A 302 -2.89 9.53 -5.46
C GLN A 302 -3.80 8.33 -5.74
N ALA A 303 -3.27 7.10 -5.62
CA ALA A 303 -4.03 5.88 -5.83
C ALA A 303 -5.20 5.76 -4.84
N MET A 304 -4.97 6.07 -3.55
CA MET A 304 -6.02 6.04 -2.54
C MET A 304 -7.10 7.09 -2.79
N THR A 305 -6.73 8.31 -3.17
CA THR A 305 -7.69 9.38 -3.53
C THR A 305 -8.58 8.95 -4.70
N ILE A 306 -8.00 8.33 -5.73
CA ILE A 306 -8.73 7.82 -6.89
C ILE A 306 -9.64 6.64 -6.49
N ALA A 307 -9.12 5.70 -5.69
CA ALA A 307 -9.90 4.55 -5.22
C ALA A 307 -11.12 4.99 -4.39
N GLU A 308 -10.96 5.97 -3.49
CA GLU A 308 -12.08 6.56 -2.75
C GLU A 308 -13.10 7.26 -3.68
N THR A 309 -12.63 7.91 -4.73
CA THR A 309 -13.51 8.51 -5.74
C THR A 309 -14.33 7.44 -6.46
N LEU A 310 -13.69 6.34 -6.88
CA LEU A 310 -14.38 5.21 -7.52
C LEU A 310 -15.37 4.53 -6.57
N TYR A 311 -15.02 4.35 -5.30
CA TYR A 311 -15.92 3.85 -4.26
C TYR A 311 -17.14 4.76 -4.07
N ASN A 312 -16.93 6.06 -3.91
CA ASN A 312 -18.00 7.05 -3.73
C ASN A 312 -18.97 7.09 -4.92
N ARG A 313 -18.50 6.71 -6.13
CA ARG A 313 -19.29 6.58 -7.34
C ARG A 313 -19.91 5.20 -7.53
N GLY A 314 -19.64 4.25 -6.63
CA GLY A 314 -20.20 2.89 -6.62
C GLY A 314 -19.57 1.94 -7.65
N PHE A 315 -18.36 2.23 -8.16
CA PHE A 315 -17.68 1.37 -9.12
C PHE A 315 -16.85 0.26 -8.48
N ILE A 316 -16.27 0.52 -7.31
CA ILE A 316 -15.51 -0.47 -6.53
C ILE A 316 -16.03 -0.55 -5.09
N SER A 317 -15.66 -1.62 -4.38
CA SER A 317 -15.88 -1.75 -2.94
C SER A 317 -15.02 -0.78 -2.15
N TYR A 318 -15.26 -0.67 -0.85
CA TYR A 318 -14.47 0.18 0.05
C TYR A 318 -12.97 -0.12 -0.07
N PRO A 319 -12.12 0.89 -0.35
CA PRO A 319 -10.73 0.64 -0.73
C PRO A 319 -9.76 0.52 0.45
N ARG A 320 -10.24 0.67 1.70
CA ARG A 320 -9.41 0.52 2.90
C ARG A 320 -9.77 -0.80 3.59
N THR A 321 -9.00 -1.85 3.31
CA THR A 321 -9.22 -3.20 3.84
C THR A 321 -7.90 -3.97 3.92
N GLU A 322 -7.73 -4.70 5.00
CA GLU A 322 -6.67 -5.68 5.16
C GLU A 322 -7.08 -7.09 4.67
N THR A 323 -8.36 -7.26 4.32
CA THR A 323 -8.94 -8.56 3.97
C THR A 323 -8.45 -9.05 2.60
N ASP A 324 -7.88 -10.26 2.57
CA ASP A 324 -7.35 -10.93 1.37
C ASP A 324 -8.10 -12.24 1.05
N ARG A 325 -9.35 -12.37 1.51
CA ARG A 325 -10.26 -13.49 1.22
C ARG A 325 -11.70 -13.00 1.07
N PHE A 326 -12.46 -13.62 0.16
CA PHE A 326 -13.88 -13.33 -0.01
C PHE A 326 -14.73 -14.17 0.93
N ASP A 327 -15.85 -13.60 1.40
CA ASP A 327 -16.87 -14.37 2.12
C ASP A 327 -17.48 -15.43 1.19
N LYS A 328 -17.68 -16.65 1.71
CA LYS A 328 -18.25 -17.77 0.96
C LYS A 328 -19.69 -17.52 0.48
N GLY A 329 -20.43 -16.64 1.16
CA GLY A 329 -21.77 -16.22 0.79
C GLY A 329 -21.85 -15.20 -0.34
N MET A 330 -20.71 -14.63 -0.75
CA MET A 330 -20.68 -13.59 -1.77
C MET A 330 -20.83 -14.14 -3.18
N ASN A 331 -21.77 -13.60 -3.95
CA ASN A 331 -22.00 -14.03 -5.34
C ASN A 331 -20.99 -13.39 -6.32
N LEU A 332 -19.77 -13.93 -6.34
CA LEU A 332 -18.70 -13.44 -7.20
C LEU A 332 -18.99 -13.64 -8.69
N ARG A 333 -19.75 -14.68 -9.07
CA ARG A 333 -20.15 -14.92 -10.47
C ARG A 333 -20.99 -13.78 -11.04
N ALA A 334 -21.89 -13.22 -10.23
CA ALA A 334 -22.69 -12.06 -10.63
C ALA A 334 -21.82 -10.81 -10.86
N LEU A 335 -20.74 -10.64 -10.09
CA LEU A 335 -19.79 -9.54 -10.28
C LEU A 335 -18.95 -9.73 -11.55
N VAL A 336 -18.52 -10.97 -11.84
CA VAL A 336 -17.84 -11.31 -13.11
C VAL A 336 -18.77 -11.03 -14.29
N GLN A 337 -20.04 -11.41 -14.22
CA GLN A 337 -21.04 -11.18 -15.27
C GLN A 337 -21.17 -9.68 -15.60
N LYS A 338 -21.11 -8.79 -14.61
CA LYS A 338 -21.17 -7.34 -14.81
C LYS A 338 -19.99 -6.79 -15.64
N GLN A 339 -18.89 -7.51 -15.75
CA GLN A 339 -17.67 -7.07 -16.46
C GLN A 339 -17.59 -7.55 -17.93
N THR A 340 -18.54 -8.35 -18.39
CA THR A 340 -18.58 -8.88 -19.76
C THR A 340 -18.75 -7.81 -20.87
N PRO A 341 -19.32 -6.60 -20.65
CA PRO A 341 -19.47 -5.61 -21.71
C PRO A 341 -18.16 -4.92 -22.15
N ASP A 342 -17.06 -5.02 -21.38
CA ASP A 342 -15.80 -4.32 -21.71
C ASP A 342 -15.02 -5.04 -22.83
N GLN A 343 -14.53 -4.28 -23.81
CA GLN A 343 -13.76 -4.83 -24.95
C GLN A 343 -12.39 -5.39 -24.55
N ARG A 344 -11.80 -4.96 -23.42
CA ARG A 344 -10.43 -5.32 -23.00
C ARG A 344 -10.35 -6.63 -22.22
N TRP A 345 -11.42 -6.99 -21.50
CA TRP A 345 -11.49 -8.18 -20.65
C TRP A 345 -12.84 -8.91 -20.70
N GLY A 346 -13.80 -8.39 -21.46
CA GLY A 346 -15.17 -8.94 -21.49
C GLY A 346 -15.23 -10.37 -22.03
N GLU A 347 -14.43 -10.70 -23.04
CA GLU A 347 -14.32 -12.06 -23.56
C GLU A 347 -13.80 -13.03 -22.48
N PHE A 348 -12.77 -12.65 -21.74
CA PHE A 348 -12.26 -13.43 -20.62
C PHE A 348 -13.31 -13.58 -19.50
N ALA A 349 -13.99 -12.49 -19.13
CA ALA A 349 -15.07 -12.52 -18.15
C ALA A 349 -16.21 -13.45 -18.59
N GLN A 350 -16.58 -13.43 -19.89
CA GLN A 350 -17.58 -14.35 -20.45
C GLN A 350 -17.12 -15.81 -20.38
N GLY A 351 -15.84 -16.09 -20.61
CA GLY A 351 -15.26 -17.42 -20.44
C GLY A 351 -15.38 -17.93 -19.00
N LEU A 352 -15.17 -17.06 -18.01
CA LEU A 352 -15.38 -17.41 -16.60
C LEU A 352 -16.86 -17.71 -16.30
N VAL A 353 -17.79 -16.92 -16.83
CA VAL A 353 -19.25 -17.17 -16.66
C VAL A 353 -19.64 -18.50 -17.29
N ASN A 354 -19.09 -18.85 -18.44
CA ASN A 354 -19.40 -20.06 -19.20
C ASN A 354 -18.79 -21.35 -18.62
N GLY A 355 -18.17 -21.30 -17.42
CA GLY A 355 -17.67 -22.48 -16.72
C GLY A 355 -16.21 -22.40 -16.25
N GLY A 356 -15.43 -21.42 -16.71
CA GLY A 356 -14.03 -21.24 -16.30
C GLY A 356 -13.85 -20.62 -14.89
N PHE A 357 -14.94 -20.30 -14.20
CA PHE A 357 -14.87 -19.69 -12.87
C PHE A 357 -14.34 -20.65 -11.82
N GLN A 358 -13.32 -20.19 -11.11
CA GLN A 358 -12.75 -20.83 -9.93
C GLN A 358 -12.82 -19.90 -8.74
N GLN A 359 -13.09 -20.48 -7.55
CA GLN A 359 -13.07 -19.69 -6.32
C GLN A 359 -11.69 -19.03 -6.12
N PRO A 360 -11.64 -17.76 -5.71
CA PRO A 360 -10.41 -17.10 -5.33
C PRO A 360 -9.66 -17.86 -4.23
N ARG A 361 -8.34 -17.74 -4.23
CA ARG A 361 -7.51 -18.22 -3.13
C ARG A 361 -7.88 -17.48 -1.85
N GLU A 362 -7.80 -18.17 -0.72
CA GLU A 362 -7.99 -17.56 0.60
C GLU A 362 -6.63 -17.14 1.16
N GLY A 363 -6.48 -15.86 1.47
CA GLY A 363 -5.36 -15.34 2.24
C GLY A 363 -5.56 -15.54 3.74
N ARG A 364 -4.74 -14.87 4.55
CA ARG A 364 -4.71 -15.06 6.01
C ARG A 364 -5.38 -13.92 6.78
N HIS A 365 -5.63 -12.79 6.11
CA HIS A 365 -6.11 -11.56 6.74
C HIS A 365 -7.61 -11.39 6.53
N ASP A 366 -8.28 -10.96 7.59
CA ASP A 366 -9.71 -10.68 7.60
C ASP A 366 -9.99 -9.64 8.68
N ASP A 367 -10.29 -8.41 8.26
CA ASP A 367 -10.68 -7.32 9.16
C ASP A 367 -12.11 -7.47 9.68
N LYS A 368 -12.87 -8.45 9.15
CA LYS A 368 -14.28 -8.74 9.45
C LYS A 368 -15.23 -7.56 9.25
N ALA A 369 -14.75 -6.54 8.59
CA ALA A 369 -15.49 -5.32 8.28
C ALA A 369 -15.77 -5.20 6.80
N HIS A 370 -14.78 -5.53 5.95
CA HIS A 370 -14.84 -5.32 4.52
C HIS A 370 -14.42 -6.55 3.73
N PRO A 371 -14.99 -6.77 2.54
CA PRO A 371 -14.41 -7.68 1.56
C PRO A 371 -13.13 -7.10 0.96
N PRO A 372 -12.33 -7.90 0.26
CA PRO A 372 -11.24 -7.41 -0.59
C PRO A 372 -11.72 -6.36 -1.60
N ILE A 373 -10.82 -5.51 -2.07
CA ILE A 373 -11.13 -4.51 -3.10
C ILE A 373 -11.51 -5.23 -4.41
N HIS A 374 -12.71 -4.94 -4.94
CA HIS A 374 -13.24 -5.57 -6.15
C HIS A 374 -14.22 -4.64 -6.88
N PRO A 375 -14.49 -4.86 -8.17
CA PRO A 375 -15.48 -4.08 -8.90
C PRO A 375 -16.91 -4.45 -8.44
N ILE A 376 -17.74 -3.43 -8.24
CA ILE A 376 -19.16 -3.58 -7.87
C ILE A 376 -20.05 -3.52 -9.11
N THR A 377 -19.73 -2.63 -10.04
CA THR A 377 -20.46 -2.47 -11.30
C THR A 377 -19.49 -2.16 -12.43
N TYR A 378 -19.97 -2.32 -13.66
CA TYR A 378 -19.20 -1.94 -14.84
C TYR A 378 -19.15 -0.42 -14.98
N ALA A 379 -17.95 0.12 -15.19
CA ALA A 379 -17.71 1.51 -15.50
C ALA A 379 -17.22 1.64 -16.94
N ALA A 380 -18.06 2.22 -17.82
CA ALA A 380 -17.67 2.47 -19.20
C ALA A 380 -16.47 3.45 -19.26
N PRO A 381 -15.53 3.28 -20.20
CA PRO A 381 -14.36 4.18 -20.32
C PRO A 381 -14.71 5.67 -20.42
N SER A 382 -15.87 6.00 -21.01
CA SER A 382 -16.34 7.38 -21.18
C SER A 382 -16.74 8.10 -19.89
N VAL A 383 -16.97 7.36 -18.81
CA VAL A 383 -17.39 7.94 -17.52
C VAL A 383 -16.21 8.10 -16.54
N LEU A 384 -15.03 7.60 -16.88
CA LEU A 384 -13.82 7.66 -16.05
C LEU A 384 -12.81 8.61 -16.70
N ASN A 385 -12.10 9.37 -15.86
CA ASN A 385 -10.91 10.07 -16.34
C ASN A 385 -9.75 9.09 -16.57
N TYR A 386 -8.63 9.56 -17.12
CA TYR A 386 -7.50 8.72 -17.49
C TYR A 386 -6.95 7.89 -16.32
N ASP A 387 -6.71 8.50 -15.18
CA ASP A 387 -6.14 7.83 -13.99
C ASP A 387 -7.18 6.95 -13.28
N GLU A 388 -8.43 7.38 -13.19
CA GLU A 388 -9.54 6.54 -12.72
C GLU A 388 -9.68 5.28 -13.57
N GLY A 389 -9.60 5.42 -14.90
CA GLY A 389 -9.67 4.30 -15.83
C GLY A 389 -8.57 3.28 -15.62
N ARG A 390 -7.33 3.72 -15.42
CA ARG A 390 -6.17 2.85 -15.17
C ARG A 390 -6.29 2.09 -13.85
N LEU A 391 -6.68 2.78 -12.78
CA LEU A 391 -6.85 2.14 -11.48
C LEU A 391 -8.03 1.15 -11.48
N TYR A 392 -9.15 1.53 -12.08
CA TYR A 392 -10.32 0.66 -12.23
C TYR A 392 -9.98 -0.58 -13.06
N GLU A 393 -9.28 -0.43 -14.19
CA GLU A 393 -8.80 -1.55 -15.01
C GLU A 393 -7.93 -2.52 -14.18
N TYR A 394 -7.00 -1.99 -13.38
CA TYR A 394 -6.17 -2.81 -12.50
C TYR A 394 -7.03 -3.64 -11.52
N VAL A 395 -7.99 -2.99 -10.85
CA VAL A 395 -8.89 -3.65 -9.90
C VAL A 395 -9.70 -4.75 -10.58
N VAL A 396 -10.27 -4.47 -11.77
CA VAL A 396 -11.06 -5.46 -12.52
C VAL A 396 -10.20 -6.64 -12.95
N ARG A 397 -9.04 -6.39 -13.59
CA ARG A 397 -8.15 -7.45 -14.05
C ARG A 397 -7.64 -8.32 -12.90
N ARG A 398 -7.32 -7.71 -11.75
CA ARG A 398 -6.93 -8.44 -10.54
C ARG A 398 -8.07 -9.33 -10.03
N PHE A 399 -9.29 -8.81 -9.99
CA PHE A 399 -10.48 -9.56 -9.57
C PHE A 399 -10.77 -10.75 -10.49
N LEU A 400 -10.78 -10.54 -11.80
CA LEU A 400 -10.99 -11.61 -12.78
C LEU A 400 -9.89 -12.68 -12.70
N ALA A 401 -8.64 -12.27 -12.50
CA ALA A 401 -7.51 -13.18 -12.29
C ALA A 401 -7.71 -14.04 -11.02
N CYS A 402 -8.17 -13.45 -9.92
CA CYS A 402 -8.51 -14.20 -8.71
C CYS A 402 -9.59 -15.27 -8.96
N CYS A 403 -10.52 -15.00 -9.86
CA CYS A 403 -11.63 -15.89 -10.21
C CYS A 403 -11.30 -16.91 -11.33
N SER A 404 -10.07 -16.96 -11.83
CA SER A 404 -9.59 -17.87 -12.86
C SER A 404 -8.85 -19.08 -12.28
N GLU A 405 -8.25 -19.91 -13.14
CA GLU A 405 -7.32 -20.97 -12.78
C GLU A 405 -5.88 -20.45 -12.66
N ASP A 406 -5.03 -21.21 -11.95
CA ASP A 406 -3.58 -21.03 -11.94
C ASP A 406 -3.01 -21.26 -13.34
N ALA A 407 -1.94 -20.55 -13.68
CA ALA A 407 -1.21 -20.87 -14.90
C ALA A 407 -0.42 -22.18 -14.71
N LYS A 408 -0.40 -23.01 -15.74
CA LYS A 408 0.21 -24.34 -15.71
C LYS A 408 1.37 -24.42 -16.70
N GLY A 409 2.43 -25.08 -16.31
CA GLY A 409 3.61 -25.27 -17.13
C GLY A 409 4.34 -26.56 -16.80
N SER A 410 5.38 -26.84 -17.55
CA SER A 410 6.34 -27.90 -17.27
C SER A 410 7.71 -27.30 -17.06
N ALA A 411 8.33 -27.61 -15.92
CA ALA A 411 9.69 -27.22 -15.61
C ALA A 411 10.62 -28.40 -15.86
N THR A 412 11.70 -28.15 -16.61
CA THR A 412 12.77 -29.12 -16.86
C THR A 412 14.02 -28.67 -16.14
N GLU A 413 14.57 -29.55 -15.32
CA GLU A 413 15.83 -29.36 -14.58
C GLU A 413 16.84 -30.40 -15.07
N ILE A 414 18.03 -29.94 -15.46
CA ILE A 414 19.10 -30.80 -15.97
C ILE A 414 20.35 -30.51 -15.13
N ASP A 415 20.87 -31.55 -14.46
CA ASP A 415 22.13 -31.46 -13.70
C ASP A 415 23.27 -32.06 -14.54
N LEU A 416 24.35 -31.29 -14.64
CA LEU A 416 25.55 -31.58 -15.38
C LEU A 416 26.74 -31.66 -14.43
N GLN A 417 27.51 -32.74 -14.48
CA GLN A 417 28.82 -32.86 -13.86
C GLN A 417 29.90 -32.59 -14.91
N TYR A 418 30.80 -31.65 -14.61
CA TYR A 418 31.98 -31.38 -15.44
C TYR A 418 33.22 -31.31 -14.56
N GLY A 419 34.07 -32.35 -14.70
CA GLY A 419 35.10 -32.62 -13.71
C GLY A 419 34.49 -33.02 -12.36
N GLU A 420 34.91 -32.34 -11.30
CA GLU A 420 34.37 -32.51 -9.96
C GLU A 420 33.19 -31.56 -9.64
N GLU A 421 32.88 -30.66 -10.56
CA GLU A 421 31.91 -29.57 -10.33
C GLU A 421 30.54 -29.90 -10.93
N MET A 422 29.52 -29.38 -10.25
CA MET A 422 28.13 -29.53 -10.66
C MET A 422 27.60 -28.22 -11.27
N PHE A 423 26.80 -28.37 -12.30
CA PHE A 423 26.11 -27.28 -13.00
C PHE A 423 24.66 -27.68 -13.22
N SER A 424 23.79 -26.68 -13.36
CA SER A 424 22.37 -26.93 -13.64
C SER A 424 21.84 -26.02 -14.75
N ALA A 425 20.90 -26.54 -15.52
CA ALA A 425 20.12 -25.76 -16.47
C ALA A 425 18.63 -25.94 -16.16
N HIS A 426 17.87 -24.83 -16.21
CA HIS A 426 16.46 -24.80 -15.94
C HIS A 426 15.72 -24.26 -17.15
N GLY A 427 14.62 -24.91 -17.51
CA GLY A 427 13.70 -24.48 -18.54
C GLY A 427 12.25 -24.57 -18.05
N VAL A 428 11.41 -23.63 -18.49
CA VAL A 428 9.97 -23.67 -18.21
C VAL A 428 9.23 -23.47 -19.52
N ILE A 429 8.26 -24.34 -19.78
CA ILE A 429 7.31 -24.22 -20.89
C ILE A 429 5.94 -23.92 -20.27
N VAL A 430 5.31 -22.82 -20.67
CA VAL A 430 3.96 -22.46 -20.26
C VAL A 430 2.96 -23.21 -21.13
N LEU A 431 2.19 -24.11 -20.52
CA LEU A 431 1.19 -24.94 -21.20
C LEU A 431 -0.18 -24.25 -21.27
N GLU A 432 -0.59 -23.66 -20.16
CA GLU A 432 -1.87 -22.96 -20.00
C GLU A 432 -1.65 -21.64 -19.29
N ARG A 433 -1.94 -20.53 -19.95
CA ARG A 433 -1.73 -19.20 -19.39
C ARG A 433 -2.79 -18.82 -18.35
N ASN A 434 -4.04 -19.24 -18.57
CA ASN A 434 -5.18 -19.04 -17.66
C ASN A 434 -5.30 -17.59 -17.17
N TYR A 435 -5.12 -17.31 -15.86
CA TYR A 435 -5.25 -15.96 -15.31
C TYR A 435 -4.29 -14.92 -15.94
N LEU A 436 -3.15 -15.36 -16.49
CA LEU A 436 -2.17 -14.46 -17.13
C LEU A 436 -2.70 -13.80 -18.41
N ASP A 437 -3.78 -14.31 -18.98
CA ASP A 437 -4.37 -13.72 -20.18
C ASP A 437 -5.13 -12.43 -19.85
N VAL A 438 -5.69 -12.33 -18.65
CA VAL A 438 -6.35 -11.10 -18.17
C VAL A 438 -5.43 -10.24 -17.29
N TYR A 439 -4.52 -10.86 -16.55
CA TYR A 439 -3.61 -10.15 -15.63
C TYR A 439 -2.28 -9.82 -16.32
N VAL A 440 -2.34 -8.86 -17.24
CA VAL A 440 -1.24 -8.44 -18.13
C VAL A 440 -0.03 -7.84 -17.39
N TYR A 441 -0.14 -7.58 -16.10
CA TYR A 441 0.89 -6.98 -15.26
C TYR A 441 1.95 -7.99 -14.80
N GLU A 442 1.67 -9.28 -14.95
CA GLU A 442 2.57 -10.36 -14.57
C GLU A 442 3.00 -11.14 -15.79
N LYS A 443 4.28 -11.44 -15.88
CA LYS A 443 4.85 -12.21 -16.97
C LYS A 443 5.30 -13.57 -16.45
N TRP A 444 4.99 -14.60 -17.19
CA TRP A 444 5.58 -15.91 -17.05
C TRP A 444 6.06 -16.32 -18.43
N ASN A 445 7.30 -15.98 -18.71
CA ASN A 445 7.88 -16.24 -20.01
C ASN A 445 8.36 -17.68 -20.08
N ASP A 446 8.20 -18.31 -21.25
CA ASP A 446 8.94 -19.50 -21.56
C ASP A 446 10.43 -19.17 -21.45
N THR A 447 11.11 -19.73 -20.46
CA THR A 447 12.56 -19.86 -20.55
C THR A 447 12.81 -20.96 -21.56
N ALA A 448 13.68 -20.73 -22.54
CA ALA A 448 13.83 -21.57 -23.73
C ALA A 448 13.59 -23.06 -23.45
N GLU A 449 12.72 -23.67 -24.24
CA GLU A 449 12.55 -25.13 -24.23
C GLU A 449 13.93 -25.78 -24.33
N LEU A 450 14.32 -26.48 -23.27
CA LEU A 450 15.60 -27.18 -23.26
C LEU A 450 15.55 -28.36 -24.23
N PRO A 451 16.60 -28.57 -25.04
CA PRO A 451 16.68 -29.78 -25.86
C PRO A 451 16.74 -31.02 -24.98
N LYS A 452 16.31 -32.16 -25.52
CA LYS A 452 16.31 -33.42 -24.77
C LYS A 452 17.73 -33.90 -24.49
N PHE A 453 17.98 -34.17 -23.22
CA PHE A 453 19.18 -34.85 -22.72
C PHE A 453 18.78 -36.16 -22.05
N THR A 454 19.72 -37.10 -21.96
CA THR A 454 19.52 -38.37 -21.29
C THR A 454 20.49 -38.54 -20.14
N VAL A 455 20.05 -39.15 -19.04
CA VAL A 455 20.91 -39.40 -17.90
C VAL A 455 22.06 -40.34 -18.29
N GLY A 456 23.28 -39.98 -17.92
CA GLY A 456 24.50 -40.71 -18.29
C GLY A 456 25.13 -40.26 -19.62
N GLU A 457 24.47 -39.44 -20.38
CA GLU A 457 25.00 -38.86 -21.62
C GLU A 457 26.25 -38.01 -21.33
N GLN A 458 27.26 -38.15 -22.20
CA GLN A 458 28.50 -37.38 -22.12
C GLN A 458 28.70 -36.59 -23.40
N PHE A 459 29.18 -35.36 -23.26
CA PHE A 459 29.50 -34.49 -24.38
C PHE A 459 30.61 -33.50 -23.99
N GLU A 460 31.33 -33.02 -25.00
CA GLU A 460 32.23 -31.91 -24.84
C GLU A 460 31.42 -30.61 -24.87
N PRO A 461 31.50 -29.75 -23.84
CA PRO A 461 30.84 -28.45 -23.84
C PRO A 461 31.28 -27.61 -25.03
N THR A 462 30.33 -26.89 -25.66
CA THR A 462 30.67 -25.99 -26.79
C THR A 462 31.56 -24.86 -26.30
N GLU A 463 31.35 -24.39 -25.06
CA GLU A 463 32.15 -23.34 -24.43
C GLU A 463 32.12 -23.54 -22.92
N ALA A 464 33.26 -23.42 -22.31
CA ALA A 464 33.41 -23.23 -20.85
C ALA A 464 34.25 -22.00 -20.63
N MET A 465 33.78 -21.09 -19.77
CA MET A 465 34.49 -19.84 -19.49
C MET A 465 34.42 -19.49 -18.01
N MET A 466 35.50 -18.89 -17.51
CA MET A 466 35.48 -18.20 -16.23
C MET A 466 34.86 -16.81 -16.43
N THR A 467 33.92 -16.45 -15.59
CA THR A 467 33.27 -15.15 -15.58
C THR A 467 33.77 -14.31 -14.42
N GLU A 468 33.86 -13.01 -14.59
CA GLU A 468 34.24 -12.05 -13.55
C GLU A 468 33.12 -11.04 -13.36
N GLY A 469 32.83 -10.72 -12.12
CA GLY A 469 31.86 -9.70 -11.74
C GLY A 469 32.27 -8.97 -10.46
N LYS A 470 31.52 -7.96 -10.09
CA LYS A 470 31.65 -7.27 -8.80
C LYS A 470 30.28 -7.21 -8.14
N THR A 471 30.27 -7.35 -6.81
CA THR A 471 29.03 -7.12 -6.04
C THR A 471 28.58 -5.68 -6.22
N GLY A 472 27.27 -5.45 -6.26
CA GLY A 472 26.66 -4.12 -6.36
C GLY A 472 26.01 -3.68 -5.04
N PRO A 473 25.85 -2.38 -4.80
CA PRO A 473 25.07 -1.91 -3.67
C PRO A 473 23.60 -2.28 -3.84
N PRO A 474 22.85 -2.43 -2.74
CA PRO A 474 21.40 -2.59 -2.83
C PRO A 474 20.78 -1.34 -3.48
N SER A 475 19.66 -1.47 -4.18
CA SER A 475 18.95 -0.31 -4.72
C SER A 475 18.38 0.57 -3.60
N TYR A 476 18.22 1.89 -3.85
CA TYR A 476 17.45 2.75 -2.96
C TYR A 476 15.98 2.28 -2.90
N LEU A 477 15.28 2.64 -1.81
CA LEU A 477 13.89 2.24 -1.64
C LEU A 477 12.97 2.93 -2.64
N THR A 478 12.16 2.14 -3.34
CA THR A 478 10.97 2.63 -4.04
C THR A 478 9.85 2.89 -3.03
N GLU A 479 8.78 3.57 -3.45
CA GLU A 479 7.60 3.75 -2.59
C GLU A 479 6.95 2.41 -2.23
N ALA A 480 6.90 1.46 -3.16
CA ALA A 480 6.41 0.12 -2.90
C ALA A 480 7.25 -0.64 -1.85
N ASP A 481 8.59 -0.49 -1.90
CA ASP A 481 9.48 -1.10 -0.90
C ASP A 481 9.30 -0.47 0.48
N LEU A 482 9.12 0.87 0.52
CA LEU A 482 8.87 1.58 1.76
C LEU A 482 7.53 1.17 2.38
N ILE A 483 6.46 1.05 1.59
CA ILE A 483 5.15 0.54 2.03
C ILE A 483 5.31 -0.88 2.60
N ALA A 484 6.03 -1.77 1.89
CA ALA A 484 6.25 -3.15 2.36
C ALA A 484 7.05 -3.20 3.67
N LEU A 485 8.05 -2.33 3.84
CA LEU A 485 8.82 -2.23 5.08
C LEU A 485 8.00 -1.64 6.23
N MET A 486 7.14 -0.65 5.96
CA MET A 486 6.22 -0.09 6.94
C MET A 486 5.24 -1.14 7.44
N ASP A 487 4.64 -1.91 6.54
CA ASP A 487 3.75 -3.03 6.85
C ASP A 487 4.46 -4.09 7.71
N ALA A 488 5.63 -4.57 7.28
CA ALA A 488 6.42 -5.56 8.01
C ALA A 488 6.81 -5.09 9.43
N ASN A 489 6.97 -3.79 9.64
CA ASN A 489 7.28 -3.19 10.94
C ASN A 489 6.04 -2.73 11.72
N GLY A 490 4.83 -2.89 11.18
CA GLY A 490 3.58 -2.44 11.79
C GLY A 490 3.51 -0.92 11.96
N ILE A 491 4.04 -0.17 10.99
CA ILE A 491 4.01 1.29 10.96
C ILE A 491 2.86 1.74 10.07
N GLY A 492 1.88 2.40 10.66
CA GLY A 492 0.67 2.83 9.95
C GLY A 492 -0.34 1.68 9.79
N THR A 493 -1.53 2.05 9.34
CA THR A 493 -2.61 1.14 8.96
C THR A 493 -2.83 1.24 7.45
N ASP A 494 -3.69 0.39 6.91
CA ASP A 494 -4.21 0.51 5.55
C ASP A 494 -4.65 1.94 5.19
N ALA A 495 -5.20 2.68 6.18
CA ALA A 495 -5.67 4.05 6.01
C ALA A 495 -4.55 5.10 5.97
N THR A 496 -3.40 4.88 6.62
CA THR A 496 -2.47 5.97 6.95
C THR A 496 -1.08 5.87 6.32
N MET A 497 -0.68 4.72 5.76
CA MET A 497 0.68 4.54 5.20
C MET A 497 1.02 5.55 4.10
N ALA A 498 0.13 5.72 3.12
CA ALA A 498 0.35 6.67 2.03
C ALA A 498 0.44 8.12 2.53
N GLU A 499 -0.37 8.50 3.52
CA GLU A 499 -0.31 9.83 4.14
C GLU A 499 1.00 10.06 4.89
N HIS A 500 1.52 9.04 5.58
CA HIS A 500 2.82 9.13 6.26
C HIS A 500 3.96 9.33 5.28
N ILE A 501 3.95 8.62 4.15
CA ILE A 501 4.95 8.77 3.10
C ILE A 501 4.87 10.18 2.48
N GLN A 502 3.67 10.69 2.23
CA GLN A 502 3.49 12.04 1.72
C GLN A 502 4.00 13.08 2.73
N LYS A 503 3.68 12.94 4.02
CA LYS A 503 4.11 13.87 5.07
C LYS A 503 5.64 13.99 5.21
N ILE A 504 6.40 12.90 5.09
CA ILE A 504 7.86 12.97 5.16
C ILE A 504 8.48 13.64 3.94
N GLN A 505 7.81 13.62 2.79
CA GLN A 505 8.20 14.35 1.59
C GLN A 505 7.85 15.85 1.73
N ASP A 506 6.62 16.18 2.14
CA ASP A 506 6.15 17.56 2.32
C ASP A 506 7.00 18.33 3.36
N ARG A 507 7.59 17.61 4.30
CA ARG A 507 8.49 18.16 5.33
C ARG A 507 9.96 18.14 4.93
N GLU A 508 10.23 17.75 3.69
CA GLU A 508 11.59 17.70 3.13
C GLU A 508 12.58 16.83 3.92
N TYR A 509 12.08 15.77 4.60
CA TYR A 509 12.97 14.81 5.27
C TYR A 509 13.54 13.80 4.29
N VAL A 510 12.78 13.45 3.24
CA VAL A 510 13.20 12.65 2.12
C VAL A 510 12.90 13.36 0.82
N ALA A 511 13.77 13.17 -0.16
CA ALA A 511 13.55 13.59 -1.53
C ALA A 511 13.34 12.35 -2.42
N THR A 512 12.64 12.53 -3.53
CA THR A 512 12.53 11.50 -4.55
C THR A 512 13.44 11.83 -5.72
N ILE A 513 14.27 10.87 -6.14
CA ILE A 513 15.15 10.99 -7.31
C ILE A 513 14.82 9.90 -8.32
N ASP A 514 15.15 10.13 -9.59
CA ASP A 514 15.02 9.11 -10.62
C ASP A 514 16.09 8.03 -10.45
N ARG A 515 15.71 6.76 -10.53
CA ARG A 515 16.63 5.60 -10.37
C ARG A 515 17.81 5.67 -11.33
N SER A 516 17.66 6.21 -12.54
CA SER A 516 18.73 6.39 -13.52
C SER A 516 19.83 7.38 -13.11
N GLY A 517 19.53 8.31 -12.21
CA GLY A 517 20.50 9.25 -11.62
C GLY A 517 21.21 8.69 -10.39
N ALA A 518 20.69 7.61 -9.79
CA ALA A 518 21.15 7.06 -8.52
C ALA A 518 22.16 5.92 -8.68
N THR A 519 22.28 5.33 -9.86
CA THR A 519 23.21 4.21 -10.14
C THR A 519 24.12 4.55 -11.29
N GLY A 520 25.36 4.90 -10.97
CA GLY A 520 26.46 4.76 -11.90
C GLY A 520 26.67 3.28 -12.21
N GLY A 521 25.97 2.78 -13.21
CA GLY A 521 26.27 1.54 -13.90
C GLY A 521 26.12 0.24 -13.09
N ALA A 522 24.91 -0.24 -12.90
CA ALA A 522 24.61 -1.67 -12.82
C ALA A 522 23.17 -1.86 -13.34
N ASN A 523 23.04 -2.68 -14.38
CA ASN A 523 21.74 -3.14 -14.85
C ASN A 523 21.22 -4.18 -13.84
N ASP A 524 20.32 -3.77 -12.97
CA ASP A 524 19.52 -4.68 -12.16
C ASP A 524 18.13 -4.78 -12.78
N ASP A 525 17.94 -5.85 -13.57
CA ASP A 525 16.64 -6.43 -13.83
C ASP A 525 16.30 -7.34 -12.63
N ASP A 526 16.07 -6.77 -11.47
CA ASP A 526 15.50 -7.49 -10.33
C ASP A 526 13.98 -7.44 -10.43
N ASP A 527 13.45 -8.47 -11.09
CA ASP A 527 12.06 -8.88 -10.99
C ASP A 527 11.90 -9.60 -9.63
N ASP A 528 11.42 -8.87 -8.63
CA ASP A 528 11.11 -9.41 -7.30
C ASP A 528 9.84 -10.27 -7.35
N SER A 529 9.97 -11.46 -7.91
CA SER A 529 9.11 -12.59 -7.61
C SER A 529 9.85 -13.44 -6.58
N SER A 530 9.46 -13.33 -5.32
CA SER A 530 9.83 -14.24 -4.25
C SER A 530 9.31 -15.65 -4.57
N ASP A 531 9.98 -16.30 -5.49
CA ASP A 531 10.07 -17.75 -5.60
C ASP A 531 11.32 -18.09 -6.43
N GLY A 532 12.27 -18.79 -5.79
CA GLY A 532 13.63 -18.97 -6.29
C GLY A 532 13.73 -19.66 -7.64
N THR A 533 14.11 -18.89 -8.64
CA THR A 533 14.87 -19.40 -9.79
C THR A 533 15.44 -18.22 -10.57
N GLN A 534 16.72 -17.92 -10.40
CA GLN A 534 17.48 -16.99 -11.24
C GLN A 534 17.88 -17.68 -12.54
N ALA A 535 17.53 -17.10 -13.68
CA ALA A 535 18.13 -17.43 -14.97
C ALA A 535 18.77 -16.17 -15.56
N GLY A 536 20.05 -16.28 -15.91
CA GLY A 536 20.91 -15.20 -16.37
C GLY A 536 20.56 -14.66 -17.76
N ARG A 537 20.75 -13.35 -17.94
CA ARG A 537 20.75 -12.67 -19.25
C ARG A 537 22.18 -12.29 -19.64
N GLY A 538 22.60 -12.74 -20.84
CA GLY A 538 23.72 -12.18 -21.58
C GLY A 538 23.23 -11.75 -22.96
N GLY A 539 23.68 -10.60 -23.45
CA GLY A 539 23.42 -10.18 -24.83
C GLY A 539 23.82 -8.73 -25.10
N ARG A 540 25.06 -8.56 -25.61
CA ARG A 540 25.61 -7.29 -26.09
C ARG A 540 25.07 -6.92 -27.47
N GLY A 541 24.81 -5.63 -27.70
CA GLY A 541 24.70 -5.05 -29.05
C GLY A 541 25.16 -3.58 -29.03
N ARG A 542 26.41 -3.33 -29.47
CA ARG A 542 26.94 -2.00 -29.77
C ARG A 542 26.45 -1.55 -31.15
N GLY A 543 25.96 -0.32 -31.26
CA GLY A 543 25.73 0.37 -32.52
C GLY A 543 25.85 1.87 -32.35
N ARG A 544 27.02 2.43 -32.74
CA ARG A 544 27.25 3.88 -32.94
C ARG A 544 26.61 4.29 -34.28
N GLY A 545 25.88 5.39 -34.28
CA GLY A 545 25.45 6.06 -35.51
C GLY A 545 25.17 7.53 -35.25
N ARG A 546 26.10 8.42 -35.63
CA ARG A 546 25.86 9.87 -35.75
C ARG A 546 25.09 10.13 -37.05
N GLY A 547 24.07 10.96 -36.99
CA GLY A 547 23.42 11.52 -38.17
C GLY A 547 22.64 12.79 -37.82
N ARG A 548 23.17 13.95 -38.26
CA ARG A 548 22.46 15.25 -38.33
C ARG A 548 21.48 15.21 -39.52
N GLY A 549 20.28 15.73 -39.36
CA GLY A 549 19.37 16.01 -40.46
C GLY A 549 18.19 16.88 -40.02
N ARG A 550 18.07 18.04 -40.66
CA ARG A 550 17.08 19.08 -40.52
C ARG A 550 15.74 18.72 -41.20
N GLY A 551 14.62 19.12 -40.60
CA GLY A 551 13.49 19.76 -41.28
C GLY A 551 12.41 18.83 -41.82
N GLY A 552 11.16 19.08 -41.46
CA GLY A 552 9.97 18.62 -42.18
C GLY A 552 8.72 18.52 -41.31
N ARG A 553 7.77 19.45 -41.52
CA ARG A 553 6.39 19.43 -40.99
C ARG A 553 5.58 18.31 -41.69
N GLY A 554 4.71 17.63 -40.95
CA GLY A 554 3.65 16.82 -41.54
C GLY A 554 2.99 15.91 -40.49
N GLY A 555 1.68 16.02 -40.33
CA GLY A 555 0.88 15.44 -39.26
C GLY A 555 0.59 13.94 -39.35
N GLY A 556 0.05 13.43 -38.28
CA GLY A 556 -0.85 12.28 -38.22
C GLY A 556 -0.20 10.98 -37.80
N GLY A 557 -0.66 10.39 -36.71
CA GLY A 557 -0.46 8.99 -36.36
C GLY A 557 0.32 8.78 -35.05
N ALA A 558 -0.34 8.86 -33.94
CA ALA A 558 0.20 8.51 -32.63
C ALA A 558 0.22 7.01 -32.45
N THR A 559 1.34 6.37 -32.77
CA THR A 559 1.69 5.06 -32.22
C THR A 559 2.51 5.31 -30.95
N GLY A 560 1.88 5.15 -29.79
CA GLY A 560 2.50 5.34 -28.50
C GLY A 560 3.61 4.32 -28.25
N ARG A 561 4.85 4.69 -28.53
CA ARG A 561 6.03 4.06 -27.92
C ARG A 561 6.08 4.50 -26.47
N GLY A 562 5.80 3.57 -25.55
CA GLY A 562 5.93 3.78 -24.12
C GLY A 562 7.30 4.35 -23.75
N ARG A 563 7.35 5.61 -23.39
CA ARG A 563 8.50 6.19 -22.68
C ARG A 563 8.65 5.41 -21.38
N GLY A 564 9.73 4.64 -21.26
CA GLY A 564 10.17 4.06 -20.00
C GLY A 564 10.36 5.19 -19.00
N GLY A 565 9.32 5.52 -18.22
CA GLY A 565 9.40 6.52 -17.17
C GLY A 565 10.30 5.99 -16.05
N ASN A 566 11.23 6.80 -15.58
CA ASN A 566 12.15 6.47 -14.51
C ASN A 566 11.39 6.13 -13.22
N VAL A 567 11.79 5.01 -12.59
CA VAL A 567 11.29 4.64 -11.26
C VAL A 567 11.89 5.63 -10.26
N ARG A 568 11.02 6.25 -9.44
CA ARG A 568 11.44 7.15 -8.37
C ARG A 568 11.86 6.35 -7.14
N VAL A 569 12.94 6.78 -6.50
CA VAL A 569 13.47 6.20 -5.28
C VAL A 569 13.64 7.27 -4.20
N PHE A 570 13.50 6.86 -2.95
CA PHE A 570 13.63 7.74 -1.79
C PHE A 570 15.09 7.85 -1.33
N VAL A 571 15.53 9.07 -1.13
CA VAL A 571 16.80 9.39 -0.48
C VAL A 571 16.56 10.38 0.66
N PRO A 572 17.17 10.20 1.83
CA PRO A 572 17.05 11.18 2.91
C PRO A 572 17.76 12.48 2.51
N THR A 573 17.16 13.60 2.87
CA THR A 573 17.82 14.93 2.74
C THR A 573 18.88 15.10 3.83
N GLN A 574 19.69 16.16 3.73
CA GLN A 574 20.65 16.52 4.78
C GLN A 574 19.95 16.72 6.14
N LEU A 575 18.77 17.34 6.14
CA LEU A 575 17.95 17.49 7.32
C LEU A 575 17.52 16.13 7.89
N GLY A 576 17.04 15.25 7.04
CA GLY A 576 16.66 13.90 7.43
C GLY A 576 17.81 13.11 8.04
N VAL A 577 18.99 13.16 7.42
CA VAL A 577 20.21 12.53 7.94
C VAL A 577 20.62 13.11 9.30
N ALA A 578 20.61 14.44 9.44
CA ALA A 578 20.98 15.11 10.69
C ALA A 578 20.09 14.71 11.86
N LEU A 579 18.77 14.63 11.62
CA LEU A 579 17.79 14.27 12.64
C LEU A 579 17.97 12.82 13.11
N ILE A 580 18.05 11.86 12.17
CA ILE A 580 18.21 10.44 12.54
C ILE A 580 19.52 10.21 13.27
N LEU A 581 20.65 10.67 12.71
CA LEU A 581 21.95 10.55 13.37
C LEU A 581 22.00 11.24 14.74
N GLY A 582 21.35 12.40 14.85
CA GLY A 582 21.26 13.10 16.12
C GLY A 582 20.57 12.26 17.19
N PHE A 583 19.41 11.65 16.85
CA PHE A 583 18.70 10.78 17.78
C PHE A 583 19.41 9.45 18.03
N ASP A 584 20.01 8.82 17.03
CA ASP A 584 20.78 7.60 17.22
C ASP A 584 22.02 7.83 18.11
N ARG A 585 22.75 8.95 17.91
CA ARG A 585 23.89 9.33 18.74
C ARG A 585 23.50 9.67 20.19
N MET A 586 22.24 9.98 20.46
CA MET A 586 21.72 10.12 21.82
C MET A 586 21.70 8.80 22.59
N ASN A 587 21.74 7.66 21.88
CA ASN A 587 21.82 6.31 22.43
C ASN A 587 20.73 6.01 23.49
N PHE A 588 19.46 6.20 23.10
CA PHE A 588 18.31 5.85 23.93
C PHE A 588 18.03 4.34 23.85
N GLU A 589 17.58 3.73 24.93
CA GLU A 589 17.02 2.37 24.91
C GLU A 589 15.84 2.28 23.95
N THR A 590 15.01 3.31 23.92
CA THR A 590 13.87 3.47 22.99
C THR A 590 14.09 4.72 22.15
N SER A 591 14.62 4.56 20.94
CA SER A 591 14.91 5.69 20.03
C SER A 591 13.66 6.08 19.23
N LEU A 592 13.42 7.40 19.10
CA LEU A 592 12.45 7.95 18.15
C LEU A 592 12.83 7.64 16.68
N GLY A 593 14.10 7.39 16.44
CA GLY A 593 14.62 6.97 15.14
C GLY A 593 14.28 5.52 14.78
N LYS A 594 13.57 4.76 15.59
CA LYS A 594 13.23 3.35 15.33
C LYS A 594 11.72 3.10 15.41
N PRO A 595 11.19 2.12 14.66
CA PRO A 595 9.74 1.91 14.51
C PRO A 595 9.02 1.38 15.76
N PHE A 596 9.74 1.08 16.85
CA PHE A 596 9.19 0.38 18.01
C PHE A 596 8.04 1.10 18.70
N LEU A 597 8.19 2.41 18.94
CA LEU A 597 7.17 3.22 19.62
C LEU A 597 5.86 3.26 18.83
N ARG A 598 5.95 3.48 17.52
CA ARG A 598 4.77 3.51 16.65
C ARG A 598 4.11 2.13 16.57
N LYS A 599 4.90 1.08 16.37
CA LYS A 599 4.39 -0.30 16.37
C LYS A 599 3.67 -0.65 17.67
N GLU A 600 4.25 -0.28 18.81
CA GLU A 600 3.64 -0.52 20.13
C GLU A 600 2.31 0.22 20.26
N MET A 601 2.23 1.47 19.79
CA MET A 601 1.00 2.25 19.76
C MET A 601 -0.09 1.57 18.92
N GLU A 602 0.23 1.10 17.71
CA GLU A 602 -0.72 0.38 16.84
C GLU A 602 -1.21 -0.94 17.50
N LEU A 603 -0.32 -1.68 18.15
CA LEU A 603 -0.67 -2.89 18.90
C LEU A 603 -1.61 -2.59 20.08
N LYS A 604 -1.36 -1.49 20.81
CA LYS A 604 -2.22 -1.04 21.91
C LYS A 604 -3.60 -0.60 21.41
N MET A 605 -3.68 0.10 20.27
CA MET A 605 -4.97 0.43 19.64
C MET A 605 -5.75 -0.82 19.26
N LYS A 606 -5.09 -1.81 18.66
CA LYS A 606 -5.71 -3.10 18.35
C LYS A 606 -6.21 -3.80 19.62
N ALA A 607 -5.45 -3.76 20.71
CA ALA A 607 -5.86 -4.30 21.99
C ALA A 607 -7.09 -3.60 22.58
N ILE A 608 -7.28 -2.28 22.36
CA ILE A 608 -8.51 -1.56 22.73
C ILE A 608 -9.69 -2.08 21.90
N CYS A 609 -9.56 -2.20 20.59
CA CYS A 609 -10.62 -2.74 19.72
C CYS A 609 -11.04 -4.16 20.12
N GLU A 610 -10.09 -4.98 20.56
CA GLU A 610 -10.33 -6.33 21.04
C GLU A 610 -10.85 -6.40 22.51
N GLY A 611 -10.89 -5.27 23.21
CA GLY A 611 -11.35 -5.18 24.61
C GLY A 611 -10.34 -5.69 25.65
N ARG A 612 -9.06 -5.88 25.25
CA ARG A 612 -7.97 -6.31 26.13
C ARG A 612 -7.29 -5.14 26.86
N LEU A 613 -7.51 -3.92 26.40
CA LEU A 613 -6.94 -2.69 26.97
C LEU A 613 -8.01 -1.59 26.98
N THR A 614 -7.90 -0.65 27.91
CA THR A 614 -8.76 0.54 27.92
C THR A 614 -8.00 1.77 27.37
N LYS A 615 -8.75 2.78 26.89
CA LYS A 615 -8.21 4.06 26.44
C LYS A 615 -7.30 4.70 27.49
N ASP A 616 -7.76 4.76 28.76
CA ASP A 616 -7.04 5.45 29.83
C ASP A 616 -5.71 4.78 30.19
N ILE A 617 -5.67 3.44 30.19
CA ILE A 617 -4.44 2.68 30.44
C ILE A 617 -3.46 2.93 29.29
N MET A 618 -3.91 2.82 28.02
CA MET A 618 -3.06 3.11 26.85
C MET A 618 -2.46 4.52 26.91
N LEU A 619 -3.29 5.52 27.17
CA LEU A 619 -2.83 6.91 27.24
C LEU A 619 -1.81 7.10 28.35
N ARG A 620 -2.07 6.61 29.57
CA ARG A 620 -1.17 6.72 30.71
C ARG A 620 0.20 6.12 30.43
N GLU A 621 0.23 4.88 29.92
CA GLU A 621 1.48 4.19 29.63
C GLU A 621 2.25 4.87 28.50
N SER A 622 1.58 5.19 27.38
CA SER A 622 2.23 5.78 26.23
C SER A 622 2.70 7.20 26.50
N ILE A 623 1.91 8.03 27.18
CA ILE A 623 2.32 9.38 27.60
C ILE A 623 3.57 9.30 28.52
N SER A 624 3.60 8.38 29.48
CA SER A 624 4.76 8.18 30.36
C SER A 624 6.01 7.83 29.56
N GLN A 625 5.90 6.89 28.62
CA GLN A 625 6.99 6.44 27.77
C GLN A 625 7.53 7.56 26.86
N TYR A 626 6.66 8.26 26.14
CA TYR A 626 7.07 9.37 25.27
C TYR A 626 7.61 10.57 26.06
N ARG A 627 7.08 10.83 27.25
CA ARG A 627 7.62 11.86 28.15
C ARG A 627 9.04 11.54 28.58
N GLN A 628 9.33 10.27 28.92
CA GLN A 628 10.69 9.85 29.27
C GLN A 628 11.66 10.09 28.11
N VAL A 629 11.28 9.69 26.88
CA VAL A 629 12.08 9.95 25.67
C VAL A 629 12.27 11.45 25.44
N PHE A 630 11.24 12.27 25.69
CA PHE A 630 11.30 13.71 25.57
C PHE A 630 12.30 14.32 26.55
N MET A 631 12.26 13.96 27.83
CA MET A 631 13.18 14.45 28.87
C MET A 631 14.64 14.08 28.55
N GLN A 632 14.88 12.84 28.14
CA GLN A 632 16.20 12.40 27.67
C GLN A 632 16.68 13.18 26.44
N SER A 633 15.76 13.54 25.53
CA SER A 633 16.08 14.38 24.36
C SER A 633 16.46 15.81 24.75
N GLN A 634 15.83 16.37 25.79
CA GLN A 634 16.21 17.68 26.34
C GLN A 634 17.62 17.65 26.96
N GLU A 635 17.91 16.64 27.78
CA GLU A 635 19.21 16.48 28.44
C GLU A 635 20.35 16.35 27.42
N ARG A 636 20.11 15.65 26.30
CA ARG A 636 21.09 15.38 25.24
C ARG A 636 20.94 16.28 24.01
N LEU A 637 20.27 17.41 24.14
CA LEU A 637 20.03 18.36 23.03
C LEU A 637 21.31 18.81 22.33
N SER A 638 22.42 18.91 23.04
CA SER A 638 23.72 19.27 22.46
C SER A 638 24.20 18.30 21.37
N VAL A 639 23.86 17.00 21.50
CA VAL A 639 24.17 15.96 20.51
C VAL A 639 23.41 16.21 19.22
N LEU A 640 22.10 16.51 19.34
CA LEU A 640 21.24 16.83 18.20
C LEU A 640 21.71 18.11 17.47
N LYS A 641 22.02 19.17 18.24
CA LYS A 641 22.57 20.41 17.68
C LYS A 641 23.89 20.18 16.94
N ARG A 642 24.76 19.29 17.42
CA ARG A 642 26.01 18.94 16.74
C ARG A 642 25.74 18.22 15.42
N ALA A 643 24.86 17.23 15.40
CA ALA A 643 24.48 16.54 14.17
C ALA A 643 23.89 17.51 13.13
N CYS A 644 23.02 18.42 13.55
CA CYS A 644 22.47 19.45 12.66
C CYS A 644 23.56 20.37 12.08
N ARG A 645 24.54 20.80 12.89
CA ARG A 645 25.68 21.59 12.39
C ARG A 645 26.52 20.81 11.39
N GLU A 646 26.79 19.55 11.66
CA GLU A 646 27.60 18.67 10.82
C GLU A 646 26.98 18.44 9.42
N PHE A 647 25.68 18.22 9.35
CA PHE A 647 25.05 17.78 8.10
C PHE A 647 24.24 18.86 7.37
N VAL A 648 23.71 19.86 8.07
CA VAL A 648 22.86 20.89 7.46
C VAL A 648 23.63 22.19 7.19
N PHE A 649 24.57 22.56 8.08
CA PHE A 649 25.26 23.85 8.01
C PHE A 649 26.72 23.75 7.56
N SER A 650 27.31 22.55 7.51
CA SER A 650 28.64 22.38 6.89
C SER A 650 28.48 22.52 5.38
N GLN A 651 28.97 23.61 4.81
CA GLN A 651 29.12 23.70 3.36
C GLN A 651 30.13 22.63 2.91
N PRO A 652 29.88 21.90 1.80
CA PRO A 652 30.94 21.12 1.18
C PRO A 652 32.01 22.11 0.72
N GLY A 653 33.21 22.02 1.33
CA GLY A 653 34.40 22.71 0.86
C GLY A 653 34.85 22.16 -0.48
#